data_57c002f3cdb7c62999f407a154995ea8
#
_entry.id   57c002f3cdb7c62999f407a154995ea8
#
_cell.length_a   1.000
_cell.length_b   1.000
_cell.length_c   1.000
_cell.angle_alpha   90.00
_cell.angle_beta   90.00
_cell.angle_gamma   90.00
#
_symmetry.space_group_name_H-M   'P 1'
#
loop_
_entity.id
_entity.type
_entity.pdbx_description
1 polymer ?
#
loop_
_entity_poly.entity_id
_entity_poly.type
_entity_poly.pdbx_seq_one_letter_code
_entity_poly.pdbx_strand_id
1 'polypeptide(L)'
;MAFEVNEYMLKDIFDIARFKRFIIPSFQRSYAWGWEQCEKLWNNIFDKYENKEDKSVYFLGTIITYKEDQTSNGSVPEVNIIDGQQRITTLLLLFRAIHHVLSNKIENVDNTEMKNEMNQLLRDVASKICQPRIDDIGIERPNFNDPRLLRSARNHNSIAEIIADGRIIATDNNDNSITTDYTDDDHLNIFLNEKKKLNEKRRGRRRPLPEGLEKYLFSNEYTNYALFINKVKSLDMKIIGFTKFIFDNCILLNIMPPSEDYAFTVFDTLNNAGLQLEPSDIVKNYIFELAHQRDRTENTSRSWDELEAICAKNTNGKTLDLNDVFRNYMNITRVTSGQYGTKWALSKDPNIRDYFSKRQSEIFPNGYESLRDEQLMDTLVGLSRFLKSAINPGFETDDDTNELISIEAQQGIHIIQYLSNRNNLQYKYLLSLFWYMRRDDAKDNPQKFANDFAKYIKFCLSYLALTAIMSVEDSEDSDSITIGNGTIPRLCEMFAGREPSADRNQSDNRHIDLSKINDYITTVRHLLSKAEIDKNKKLDFLPLMYSYIAFENQSIIDNYSIEHIFPQQWKNTNLVKSYEREFKGIPKSDRLDSLDDYVSILGNLMSMDEKINKSAQNCVLREKIQRYNCHNDKLTLENREFINNNGKKDIWSLQDIRKRSETMLNDIFDYIRSGISEGIGK
;
A
#
# COMPACT_ATOMS: atom_id res chain seq x y z
N MET A 1 -15.02 4.50 -40.89
CA MET A 1 -15.41 5.81 -40.34
C MET A 1 -14.15 6.64 -40.13
N ALA A 2 -14.25 7.97 -40.23
CA ALA A 2 -13.09 8.86 -40.06
C ALA A 2 -12.91 9.22 -38.59
N PHE A 3 -11.67 9.54 -38.19
CA PHE A 3 -11.39 10.15 -36.90
C PHE A 3 -12.07 11.52 -36.82
N GLU A 4 -12.78 11.78 -35.73
CA GLU A 4 -13.31 13.11 -35.42
C GLU A 4 -12.41 13.75 -34.38
N VAL A 5 -11.88 14.95 -34.66
CA VAL A 5 -11.12 15.77 -33.74
C VAL A 5 -11.79 17.13 -33.65
N ASN A 6 -12.38 17.42 -32.51
CA ASN A 6 -13.17 18.62 -32.33
C ASN A 6 -12.73 19.40 -31.09
N GLU A 7 -12.60 20.71 -31.24
CA GLU A 7 -12.43 21.65 -30.15
C GLU A 7 -13.80 22.08 -29.62
N TYR A 8 -13.98 21.98 -28.30
CA TYR A 8 -15.23 22.36 -27.64
C TYR A 8 -14.98 23.33 -26.49
N MET A 9 -15.77 24.42 -26.44
CA MET A 9 -15.95 25.16 -25.20
C MET A 9 -16.62 24.26 -24.15
N LEU A 10 -16.39 24.54 -22.86
CA LEU A 10 -17.02 23.73 -21.83
C LEU A 10 -18.57 23.77 -21.87
N LYS A 11 -19.15 24.91 -22.25
CA LYS A 11 -20.60 25.01 -22.47
C LYS A 11 -21.10 24.01 -23.53
N ASP A 12 -20.31 23.77 -24.59
CA ASP A 12 -20.70 22.98 -25.74
C ASP A 12 -20.47 21.48 -25.52
N ILE A 13 -19.36 21.09 -24.88
CA ILE A 13 -19.08 19.68 -24.60
C ILE A 13 -20.02 19.11 -23.54
N PHE A 14 -20.44 19.95 -22.58
CA PHE A 14 -21.45 19.60 -21.58
C PHE A 14 -22.88 19.97 -22.02
N ASP A 15 -23.12 20.26 -23.28
CA ASP A 15 -24.47 20.44 -23.81
C ASP A 15 -25.16 19.08 -23.94
N ILE A 16 -26.35 18.97 -23.35
CA ILE A 16 -27.20 17.76 -23.41
C ILE A 16 -27.65 17.39 -24.82
N ALA A 17 -27.78 18.37 -25.70
CA ALA A 17 -28.13 18.14 -27.09
C ALA A 17 -26.97 17.50 -27.89
N ARG A 18 -25.76 17.58 -27.42
CA ARG A 18 -24.57 17.01 -28.06
C ARG A 18 -24.21 15.64 -27.52
N PHE A 19 -24.09 15.53 -26.22
CA PHE A 19 -23.83 14.28 -25.52
C PHE A 19 -24.80 14.14 -24.35
N LYS A 20 -25.59 13.07 -24.37
CA LYS A 20 -26.53 12.81 -23.28
C LYS A 20 -25.78 12.55 -21.98
N ARG A 21 -24.70 11.77 -22.05
CA ARG A 21 -23.97 11.31 -20.86
C ARG A 21 -22.55 10.92 -21.21
N PHE A 22 -21.65 11.10 -20.25
CA PHE A 22 -20.30 10.56 -20.23
C PHE A 22 -20.29 9.31 -19.37
N ILE A 23 -19.67 8.24 -19.87
CA ILE A 23 -19.53 6.97 -19.16
C ILE A 23 -18.05 6.72 -18.92
N ILE A 24 -17.68 6.46 -17.68
CA ILE A 24 -16.35 5.95 -17.33
C ILE A 24 -16.47 4.42 -17.34
N PRO A 25 -15.84 3.72 -18.30
CA PRO A 25 -15.86 2.27 -18.37
C PRO A 25 -15.25 1.62 -17.12
N SER A 26 -15.64 0.37 -16.82
CA SER A 26 -15.21 -0.36 -15.64
C SER A 26 -13.69 -0.60 -15.57
N PHE A 27 -13.02 -0.67 -16.73
CA PHE A 27 -11.57 -0.81 -16.82
C PHE A 27 -10.79 0.47 -16.45
N GLN A 28 -11.46 1.63 -16.41
CA GLN A 28 -10.81 2.88 -16.02
C GLN A 28 -10.58 2.93 -14.52
N ARG A 29 -9.40 3.47 -14.12
CA ARG A 29 -9.03 3.63 -12.71
C ARG A 29 -10.00 4.51 -11.95
N SER A 30 -9.99 4.39 -10.63
CA SER A 30 -10.71 5.29 -9.72
C SER A 30 -10.21 6.73 -9.87
N TYR A 31 -11.01 7.69 -9.39
CA TYR A 31 -10.59 9.08 -9.38
C TYR A 31 -9.36 9.26 -8.49
N ALA A 32 -8.26 9.70 -9.08
CA ALA A 32 -6.94 9.75 -8.43
C ALA A 32 -6.37 11.15 -8.24
N TRP A 33 -6.98 12.21 -8.86
CA TRP A 33 -6.52 13.57 -8.63
C TRP A 33 -6.73 13.96 -7.17
N GLY A 34 -5.64 14.33 -6.52
CA GLY A 34 -5.67 14.84 -5.17
C GLY A 34 -5.81 16.35 -5.12
N TRP A 35 -5.67 16.90 -3.93
CA TRP A 35 -5.78 18.31 -3.64
C TRP A 35 -4.87 19.19 -4.53
N GLU A 36 -3.59 18.81 -4.67
CA GLU A 36 -2.59 19.60 -5.41
C GLU A 36 -2.95 19.78 -6.89
N GLN A 37 -3.41 18.70 -7.54
CA GLN A 37 -3.81 18.75 -8.95
C GLN A 37 -5.04 19.63 -9.15
N CYS A 38 -6.03 19.54 -8.25
CA CYS A 38 -7.25 20.34 -8.31
C CYS A 38 -6.99 21.81 -7.98
N GLU A 39 -6.13 22.10 -7.01
CA GLU A 39 -5.70 23.45 -6.69
C GLU A 39 -4.91 24.10 -7.84
N LYS A 40 -4.04 23.33 -8.48
CA LYS A 40 -3.31 23.78 -9.67
C LYS A 40 -4.28 24.11 -10.83
N LEU A 41 -5.25 23.25 -11.08
CA LEU A 41 -6.27 23.50 -12.12
C LEU A 41 -7.05 24.79 -11.81
N TRP A 42 -7.53 24.94 -10.55
CA TRP A 42 -8.23 26.14 -10.11
C TRP A 42 -7.39 27.38 -10.31
N ASN A 43 -6.17 27.41 -9.81
CA ASN A 43 -5.29 28.58 -9.88
C ASN A 43 -5.03 28.98 -11.34
N ASN A 44 -4.75 28.02 -12.21
CA ASN A 44 -4.51 28.30 -13.63
C ASN A 44 -5.75 28.93 -14.31
N ILE A 45 -6.95 28.42 -14.03
CA ILE A 45 -8.20 29.00 -14.59
C ILE A 45 -8.46 30.38 -13.99
N PHE A 46 -8.26 30.54 -12.67
CA PHE A 46 -8.49 31.79 -11.97
C PHE A 46 -7.51 32.88 -12.37
N ASP A 47 -6.22 32.60 -12.49
CA ASP A 47 -5.20 33.53 -12.96
C ASP A 47 -5.51 34.02 -14.40
N LYS A 48 -5.98 33.12 -15.26
CA LYS A 48 -6.41 33.44 -16.61
C LYS A 48 -7.66 34.34 -16.60
N TYR A 49 -8.62 34.10 -15.71
CA TYR A 49 -9.81 34.92 -15.53
C TYR A 49 -9.47 36.34 -15.03
N GLU A 50 -8.54 36.46 -14.09
CA GLU A 50 -8.12 37.78 -13.55
C GLU A 50 -7.27 38.58 -14.54
N ASN A 51 -6.59 37.90 -15.48
CA ASN A 51 -5.79 38.59 -16.50
C ASN A 51 -6.65 39.09 -17.66
N LYS A 52 -7.28 40.27 -17.47
CA LYS A 52 -8.20 40.89 -18.43
C LYS A 52 -7.56 41.30 -19.78
N GLU A 53 -6.24 41.38 -19.86
CA GLU A 53 -5.51 41.74 -21.08
C GLU A 53 -5.38 40.52 -22.02
N ASP A 54 -5.34 39.32 -21.47
CA ASP A 54 -5.25 38.08 -22.24
C ASP A 54 -6.63 37.53 -22.60
N LYS A 55 -7.12 37.85 -23.79
CA LYS A 55 -8.40 37.37 -24.32
C LYS A 55 -8.35 35.98 -24.94
N SER A 56 -7.19 35.30 -24.91
CA SER A 56 -7.09 33.93 -25.45
C SER A 56 -7.88 32.93 -24.60
N VAL A 57 -8.35 31.88 -25.26
CA VAL A 57 -9.02 30.76 -24.57
C VAL A 57 -8.01 29.98 -23.70
N TYR A 58 -8.50 29.35 -22.64
CA TYR A 58 -7.71 28.49 -21.79
C TYR A 58 -7.86 27.03 -22.20
N PHE A 59 -6.77 26.41 -22.65
CA PHE A 59 -6.76 25.01 -23.06
C PHE A 59 -6.63 24.08 -21.85
N LEU A 60 -7.69 23.30 -21.59
CA LEU A 60 -7.76 22.34 -20.48
C LEU A 60 -7.09 21.00 -20.81
N GLY A 61 -6.78 20.75 -22.06
CA GLY A 61 -6.17 19.52 -22.55
C GLY A 61 -7.09 18.67 -23.44
N THR A 62 -6.65 17.44 -23.71
CA THR A 62 -7.33 16.51 -24.62
C THR A 62 -8.11 15.49 -23.84
N ILE A 63 -9.27 15.06 -24.38
CA ILE A 63 -9.99 13.86 -23.95
C ILE A 63 -10.14 12.92 -25.14
N ILE A 64 -10.23 11.62 -24.88
CA ILE A 64 -10.51 10.59 -25.89
C ILE A 64 -11.82 9.93 -25.50
N THR A 65 -12.80 9.99 -26.40
CA THR A 65 -14.12 9.39 -26.20
C THR A 65 -14.50 8.54 -27.39
N TYR A 66 -15.36 7.53 -27.21
CA TYR A 66 -15.95 6.79 -28.33
C TYR A 66 -17.45 6.58 -28.10
N LYS A 67 -18.17 6.36 -29.20
CA LYS A 67 -19.60 6.04 -29.18
C LYS A 67 -19.77 4.54 -29.39
N GLU A 68 -20.61 3.90 -28.58
CA GLU A 68 -21.04 2.54 -28.88
C GLU A 68 -22.01 2.55 -30.08
N ASP A 69 -21.88 1.57 -30.98
CA ASP A 69 -22.67 1.46 -32.24
C ASP A 69 -24.19 1.24 -32.04
N GLN A 70 -24.69 1.20 -30.81
CA GLN A 70 -26.05 0.82 -30.48
C GLN A 70 -27.10 1.97 -30.52
N THR A 71 -26.73 3.19 -30.88
CA THR A 71 -27.71 4.28 -30.98
C THR A 71 -28.44 4.23 -32.33
N SER A 72 -29.33 3.22 -32.51
CA SER A 72 -30.36 3.23 -33.51
C SER A 72 -31.45 4.23 -33.09
N ASN A 73 -31.87 5.12 -33.99
CA ASN A 73 -33.01 6.03 -33.92
C ASN A 73 -32.79 7.47 -33.40
N GLY A 74 -31.71 8.15 -33.79
CA GLY A 74 -31.68 9.62 -33.66
C GLY A 74 -31.63 10.16 -32.23
N SER A 75 -31.36 9.31 -31.22
CA SER A 75 -31.16 9.73 -29.86
C SER A 75 -29.77 10.37 -29.65
N VAL A 76 -29.68 11.34 -28.74
CA VAL A 76 -28.42 11.96 -28.38
C VAL A 76 -27.47 10.90 -27.81
N PRO A 77 -26.21 10.78 -28.28
CA PRO A 77 -25.33 9.69 -27.91
C PRO A 77 -24.85 9.78 -26.47
N GLU A 78 -24.71 8.65 -25.83
CA GLU A 78 -23.84 8.45 -24.66
C GLU A 78 -22.41 8.15 -25.16
N VAL A 79 -21.38 8.64 -24.47
CA VAL A 79 -20.00 8.49 -24.90
C VAL A 79 -19.14 7.92 -23.78
N ASN A 80 -18.35 6.91 -24.11
CA ASN A 80 -17.39 6.30 -23.21
C ASN A 80 -16.09 7.12 -23.20
N ILE A 81 -15.54 7.38 -22.02
CA ILE A 81 -14.28 8.10 -21.84
C ILE A 81 -13.13 7.10 -21.76
N ILE A 82 -12.20 7.15 -22.73
CA ILE A 82 -10.95 6.36 -22.72
C ILE A 82 -9.80 7.14 -22.07
N ASP A 83 -9.75 8.45 -22.29
CA ASP A 83 -8.80 9.32 -21.58
C ASP A 83 -9.45 10.65 -21.20
N GLY A 84 -8.90 11.28 -20.16
CA GLY A 84 -9.41 12.54 -19.62
C GLY A 84 -10.48 12.38 -18.54
N GLN A 85 -10.76 11.17 -18.05
CA GLN A 85 -11.75 10.92 -16.99
C GLN A 85 -11.48 11.75 -15.73
N GLN A 86 -10.21 11.88 -15.30
CA GLN A 86 -9.83 12.68 -14.13
C GLN A 86 -10.26 14.14 -14.30
N ARG A 87 -10.06 14.67 -15.50
CA ARG A 87 -10.38 16.05 -15.84
C ARG A 87 -11.89 16.29 -15.89
N ILE A 88 -12.63 15.41 -16.57
CA ILE A 88 -14.10 15.50 -16.65
C ILE A 88 -14.72 15.40 -15.26
N THR A 89 -14.27 14.44 -14.44
CA THR A 89 -14.70 14.30 -13.04
C THR A 89 -14.44 15.58 -12.23
N THR A 90 -13.23 16.14 -12.32
CA THR A 90 -12.85 17.35 -11.59
C THR A 90 -13.70 18.56 -12.00
N LEU A 91 -13.99 18.70 -13.30
CA LEU A 91 -14.86 19.78 -13.78
C LEU A 91 -16.29 19.63 -13.27
N LEU A 92 -16.84 18.42 -13.20
CA LEU A 92 -18.16 18.19 -12.62
C LEU A 92 -18.22 18.46 -11.12
N LEU A 93 -17.17 18.10 -10.36
CA LEU A 93 -17.06 18.47 -8.95
C LEU A 93 -17.01 20.02 -8.77
N LEU A 94 -16.28 20.72 -9.64
CA LEU A 94 -16.25 22.19 -9.65
C LEU A 94 -17.62 22.78 -9.98
N PHE A 95 -18.31 22.28 -11.01
CA PHE A 95 -19.66 22.76 -11.36
C PHE A 95 -20.66 22.50 -10.23
N ARG A 96 -20.56 21.34 -9.56
CA ARG A 96 -21.42 21.04 -8.41
C ARG A 96 -21.14 21.97 -7.22
N ALA A 97 -19.88 22.33 -6.99
CA ALA A 97 -19.49 23.32 -5.97
C ALA A 97 -20.02 24.73 -6.32
N ILE A 98 -19.92 25.15 -7.59
CA ILE A 98 -20.50 26.39 -8.07
C ILE A 98 -22.01 26.40 -7.84
N HIS A 99 -22.70 25.33 -8.21
CA HIS A 99 -24.14 25.19 -8.01
C HIS A 99 -24.51 25.31 -6.52
N HIS A 100 -23.78 24.59 -5.65
CA HIS A 100 -24.00 24.63 -4.20
C HIS A 100 -23.87 26.05 -3.63
N VAL A 101 -22.79 26.76 -3.98
CA VAL A 101 -22.54 28.12 -3.48
C VAL A 101 -23.52 29.13 -4.06
N LEU A 102 -23.87 29.03 -5.36
CA LEU A 102 -24.87 29.89 -5.98
C LEU A 102 -26.25 29.74 -5.33
N SER A 103 -26.70 28.49 -5.11
CA SER A 103 -28.03 28.24 -4.51
C SER A 103 -28.14 28.87 -3.12
N ASN A 104 -27.09 28.76 -2.30
CA ASN A 104 -27.09 29.38 -0.96
C ASN A 104 -27.03 30.92 -1.00
N LYS A 105 -26.29 31.48 -1.98
CA LYS A 105 -26.19 32.95 -2.10
C LYS A 105 -27.46 33.62 -2.60
N ILE A 106 -28.21 33.00 -3.52
CA ILE A 106 -29.44 33.54 -4.11
C ILE A 106 -30.48 33.91 -3.04
N GLU A 107 -30.54 33.17 -1.94
CA GLU A 107 -31.48 33.40 -0.85
C GLU A 107 -31.24 34.78 -0.20
N ASN A 108 -30.02 35.26 -0.17
CA ASN A 108 -29.58 36.48 0.51
C ASN A 108 -29.39 37.69 -0.45
N VAL A 109 -29.85 37.61 -1.70
CA VAL A 109 -29.72 38.70 -2.68
C VAL A 109 -31.04 39.47 -2.78
N ASP A 110 -31.00 40.74 -2.41
CA ASP A 110 -32.17 41.65 -2.47
C ASP A 110 -32.42 42.22 -3.89
N ASN A 111 -31.35 42.38 -4.69
CA ASN A 111 -31.45 42.94 -6.04
C ASN A 111 -32.12 41.96 -6.99
N THR A 112 -33.28 42.28 -7.49
CA THR A 112 -34.11 41.42 -8.36
C THR A 112 -33.44 41.09 -9.69
N GLU A 113 -32.73 42.01 -10.32
CA GLU A 113 -32.04 41.77 -11.59
C GLU A 113 -30.90 40.79 -11.41
N MET A 114 -30.07 41.01 -10.39
CA MET A 114 -28.96 40.10 -10.02
C MET A 114 -29.49 38.70 -9.62
N LYS A 115 -30.58 38.66 -8.84
CA LYS A 115 -31.23 37.38 -8.47
C LYS A 115 -31.71 36.61 -9.69
N ASN A 116 -32.26 37.29 -10.71
CA ASN A 116 -32.66 36.65 -11.96
C ASN A 116 -31.47 36.13 -12.76
N GLU A 117 -30.37 36.89 -12.84
CA GLU A 117 -29.13 36.47 -13.49
C GLU A 117 -28.53 35.23 -12.81
N MET A 118 -28.45 35.23 -11.46
CA MET A 118 -27.97 34.11 -10.67
C MET A 118 -28.86 32.85 -10.85
N ASN A 119 -30.18 33.02 -10.86
CA ASN A 119 -31.12 31.92 -11.11
C ASN A 119 -30.98 31.35 -12.52
N GLN A 120 -30.71 32.16 -13.54
CA GLN A 120 -30.42 31.66 -14.88
C GLN A 120 -29.13 30.88 -14.89
N LEU A 121 -28.05 31.44 -14.29
CA LEU A 121 -26.74 30.77 -14.21
C LEU A 121 -26.83 29.45 -13.42
N LEU A 122 -27.64 29.40 -12.35
CA LEU A 122 -27.87 28.20 -11.57
C LEU A 122 -28.49 27.07 -12.44
N ARG A 123 -29.46 27.40 -13.28
CA ARG A 123 -30.05 26.45 -14.24
C ARG A 123 -29.03 26.00 -15.27
N ASP A 124 -28.23 26.93 -15.81
CA ASP A 124 -27.19 26.62 -16.80
C ASP A 124 -26.14 25.67 -16.21
N VAL A 125 -25.68 25.93 -14.98
CA VAL A 125 -24.76 25.03 -14.26
C VAL A 125 -25.40 23.66 -14.02
N ALA A 126 -26.65 23.61 -13.54
CA ALA A 126 -27.35 22.36 -13.29
C ALA A 126 -27.46 21.49 -14.55
N SER A 127 -27.72 22.09 -15.74
CA SER A 127 -27.78 21.38 -17.02
C SER A 127 -26.47 20.70 -17.42
N LYS A 128 -25.33 21.16 -16.88
CA LYS A 128 -23.99 20.57 -17.11
C LYS A 128 -23.71 19.38 -16.19
N ILE A 129 -24.42 19.27 -15.07
CA ILE A 129 -24.17 18.28 -14.02
C ILE A 129 -25.10 17.08 -14.10
N CYS A 130 -26.39 17.30 -14.39
CA CYS A 130 -27.44 16.28 -14.36
C CYS A 130 -28.38 16.38 -15.56
N GLN A 131 -29.18 15.31 -15.77
CA GLN A 131 -30.24 15.28 -16.77
C GLN A 131 -31.43 16.14 -16.29
N PRO A 132 -32.19 16.71 -17.20
CA PRO A 132 -33.48 17.31 -16.86
C PRO A 132 -34.56 16.24 -16.63
N ARG A 133 -35.53 16.59 -15.80
CA ARG A 133 -36.80 15.86 -15.73
C ARG A 133 -37.97 16.85 -15.95
N ILE A 134 -39.01 16.40 -16.54
CA ILE A 134 -40.26 17.15 -16.64
C ILE A 134 -41.09 16.83 -15.40
N ASP A 135 -41.53 17.84 -14.66
CA ASP A 135 -42.40 17.65 -13.50
C ASP A 135 -43.88 17.44 -13.92
N ASP A 136 -44.75 17.15 -12.95
CA ASP A 136 -46.16 16.82 -13.21
C ASP A 136 -46.99 17.97 -13.87
N ILE A 137 -46.41 19.18 -13.85
CA ILE A 137 -47.03 20.37 -14.50
C ILE A 137 -46.31 20.79 -15.79
N GLY A 138 -45.43 19.93 -16.31
CA GLY A 138 -44.75 20.15 -17.59
C GLY A 138 -43.55 21.09 -17.54
N ILE A 139 -43.02 21.43 -16.33
CA ILE A 139 -41.85 22.29 -16.18
C ILE A 139 -40.58 21.41 -16.11
N GLU A 140 -39.57 21.80 -16.90
CA GLU A 140 -38.26 21.16 -16.87
C GLU A 140 -37.47 21.57 -15.60
N ARG A 141 -37.02 20.56 -14.84
CA ARG A 141 -36.23 20.73 -13.63
C ARG A 141 -34.98 19.86 -13.63
N PRO A 142 -33.91 20.25 -12.94
CA PRO A 142 -32.72 19.40 -12.77
C PRO A 142 -33.05 18.10 -12.03
N ASN A 143 -32.54 16.96 -12.53
CA ASN A 143 -32.64 15.67 -11.87
C ASN A 143 -31.25 15.23 -11.37
N PHE A 144 -30.89 15.66 -10.18
CA PHE A 144 -29.58 15.33 -9.59
C PHE A 144 -29.37 13.83 -9.31
N ASN A 145 -30.43 13.02 -9.30
CA ASN A 145 -30.33 11.56 -9.23
C ASN A 145 -29.98 10.90 -10.58
N ASP A 146 -29.90 11.70 -11.66
CA ASP A 146 -29.52 11.25 -12.99
C ASP A 146 -28.34 12.09 -13.52
N PRO A 147 -27.10 11.78 -13.06
CA PRO A 147 -25.92 12.58 -13.36
C PRO A 147 -25.48 12.45 -14.82
N ARG A 148 -24.77 13.49 -15.30
CA ARG A 148 -24.17 13.52 -16.65
C ARG A 148 -22.90 12.65 -16.76
N LEU A 149 -22.34 12.21 -15.64
CA LEU A 149 -21.22 11.29 -15.57
C LEU A 149 -21.63 10.05 -14.79
N LEU A 150 -21.51 8.90 -15.43
CA LEU A 150 -21.71 7.60 -14.78
C LEU A 150 -20.42 6.79 -14.81
N ARG A 151 -20.26 5.96 -13.81
CA ARG A 151 -19.23 4.92 -13.78
C ARG A 151 -19.92 3.57 -13.97
N SER A 152 -19.42 2.74 -14.90
CA SER A 152 -20.00 1.41 -15.17
C SER A 152 -19.83 0.43 -14.01
N ALA A 153 -18.84 0.66 -13.11
CA ALA A 153 -18.65 -0.16 -11.92
C ALA A 153 -19.71 0.10 -10.84
N ARG A 154 -20.27 -0.96 -10.25
CA ARG A 154 -21.39 -0.90 -9.28
C ARG A 154 -21.02 -0.43 -7.87
N ASN A 155 -19.74 -0.40 -7.51
CA ASN A 155 -19.30 -0.10 -6.14
C ASN A 155 -18.89 1.37 -5.97
N HIS A 156 -19.52 2.02 -4.96
CA HIS A 156 -19.25 3.38 -4.47
C HIS A 156 -19.02 4.45 -5.56
N ASN A 157 -20.10 4.98 -6.07
CA ASN A 157 -20.05 6.13 -6.97
C ASN A 157 -20.13 7.44 -6.18
N SER A 158 -19.03 7.77 -5.47
CA SER A 158 -18.93 9.02 -4.68
C SER A 158 -19.30 10.26 -5.48
N ILE A 159 -19.06 10.26 -6.80
CA ILE A 159 -19.42 11.36 -7.69
C ILE A 159 -20.93 11.48 -7.84
N ALA A 160 -21.63 10.37 -8.05
CA ALA A 160 -23.09 10.38 -8.13
C ALA A 160 -23.72 10.80 -6.79
N GLU A 161 -23.17 10.37 -5.66
CA GLU A 161 -23.61 10.81 -4.33
C GLU A 161 -23.41 12.32 -4.13
N ILE A 162 -22.24 12.85 -4.50
CA ILE A 162 -21.95 14.30 -4.43
C ILE A 162 -22.89 15.09 -5.34
N ILE A 163 -23.16 14.59 -6.54
CA ILE A 163 -24.07 15.25 -7.47
C ILE A 163 -25.50 15.24 -6.92
N ALA A 164 -25.95 14.12 -6.37
CA ALA A 164 -27.31 13.96 -5.85
C ALA A 164 -27.57 14.80 -4.60
N ASP A 165 -26.74 14.70 -3.57
CA ASP A 165 -26.96 15.36 -2.29
C ASP A 165 -26.13 16.66 -2.16
N GLY A 166 -24.84 16.62 -2.52
CA GLY A 166 -23.92 17.77 -2.41
C GLY A 166 -23.56 18.15 -0.98
N ARG A 167 -23.75 17.24 0.01
CA ARG A 167 -23.41 17.44 1.42
C ARG A 167 -22.39 16.39 1.88
N ILE A 168 -21.64 16.74 2.91
CA ILE A 168 -20.70 15.85 3.61
C ILE A 168 -21.19 15.73 5.04
N ILE A 169 -21.91 14.64 5.34
CA ILE A 169 -22.59 14.47 6.63
C ILE A 169 -21.90 13.37 7.44
N ALA A 170 -21.44 13.70 8.66
CA ALA A 170 -20.91 12.74 9.62
C ALA A 170 -21.60 12.90 10.99
N THR A 171 -21.67 11.82 11.76
CA THR A 171 -22.24 11.78 13.10
C THR A 171 -21.21 12.16 14.17
N ASP A 172 -21.65 12.75 15.30
CA ASP A 172 -20.77 13.02 16.43
C ASP A 172 -20.50 11.71 17.21
N ASN A 173 -19.24 11.46 17.57
CA ASN A 173 -18.83 10.28 18.34
C ASN A 173 -19.42 10.24 19.76
N ASN A 174 -19.86 11.38 20.29
CA ASN A 174 -20.40 11.48 21.66
C ASN A 174 -21.94 11.42 21.71
N ASP A 175 -22.60 11.69 20.61
CA ASP A 175 -24.07 11.64 20.49
C ASP A 175 -24.45 11.23 19.05
N ASN A 176 -24.77 9.95 18.87
CA ASN A 176 -25.17 9.35 17.58
C ASN A 176 -26.46 9.98 16.99
N SER A 177 -27.11 10.89 17.72
CA SER A 177 -28.28 11.61 17.22
C SER A 177 -27.94 12.92 16.49
N ILE A 178 -26.71 13.44 16.65
CA ILE A 178 -26.29 14.71 16.07
C ILE A 178 -25.48 14.46 14.80
N THR A 179 -26.01 14.92 13.66
CA THR A 179 -25.34 14.91 12.37
C THR A 179 -24.83 16.29 12.02
N THR A 180 -23.58 16.39 11.58
CA THR A 180 -22.93 17.64 11.16
C THR A 180 -22.74 17.65 9.65
N ASP A 181 -23.15 18.73 9.00
CA ASP A 181 -22.85 18.97 7.57
C ASP A 181 -21.55 19.74 7.44
N TYR A 182 -20.54 19.10 6.87
CA TYR A 182 -19.21 19.69 6.66
C TYR A 182 -19.08 20.50 5.36
N THR A 183 -20.18 20.79 4.69
CA THR A 183 -20.22 21.71 3.53
C THR A 183 -20.74 23.10 3.92
N ASP A 184 -21.29 23.28 5.11
CA ASP A 184 -21.71 24.57 5.62
C ASP A 184 -20.53 25.49 6.00
N ASP A 185 -20.82 26.78 6.28
CA ASP A 185 -19.76 27.76 6.51
C ASP A 185 -18.97 27.54 7.80
N ASP A 186 -19.58 26.96 8.81
CA ASP A 186 -18.96 26.78 10.14
C ASP A 186 -18.02 25.55 10.14
N HIS A 187 -18.38 24.48 9.43
CA HIS A 187 -17.71 23.20 9.51
C HIS A 187 -16.78 22.89 8.32
N LEU A 188 -16.93 23.57 7.19
CA LEU A 188 -16.08 23.37 6.01
C LEU A 188 -14.58 23.57 6.31
N ASN A 189 -14.25 24.63 7.06
CA ASN A 189 -12.87 24.88 7.46
C ASN A 189 -12.31 23.79 8.38
N ILE A 190 -13.17 23.20 9.23
CA ILE A 190 -12.78 22.08 10.10
C ILE A 190 -12.40 20.88 9.23
N PHE A 191 -13.25 20.52 8.27
CA PHE A 191 -12.99 19.41 7.33
C PHE A 191 -11.67 19.59 6.56
N LEU A 192 -11.47 20.77 5.97
CA LEU A 192 -10.27 21.10 5.19
C LEU A 192 -9.00 21.10 6.06
N ASN A 193 -9.06 21.55 7.30
CA ASN A 193 -7.94 21.51 8.22
C ASN A 193 -7.60 20.09 8.67
N GLU A 194 -8.59 19.22 8.91
CA GLU A 194 -8.34 17.81 9.21
C GLU A 194 -7.67 17.11 8.02
N LYS A 195 -8.12 17.38 6.78
CA LYS A 195 -7.45 16.85 5.58
C LYS A 195 -5.99 17.32 5.46
N LYS A 196 -5.70 18.59 5.71
CA LYS A 196 -4.32 19.12 5.73
C LYS A 196 -3.45 18.40 6.76
N LYS A 197 -3.94 18.19 7.97
CA LYS A 197 -3.24 17.45 9.03
C LYS A 197 -2.96 15.99 8.64
N LEU A 198 -3.87 15.37 7.88
CA LEU A 198 -3.67 14.00 7.36
C LEU A 198 -2.55 13.96 6.31
N ASN A 199 -2.46 14.95 5.44
CA ASN A 199 -1.42 15.05 4.42
C ASN A 199 -0.04 15.42 5.02
N GLU A 200 -0.01 16.21 6.11
CA GLU A 200 1.21 16.52 6.85
C GLU A 200 1.58 15.30 7.72
N LYS A 201 2.61 14.52 7.34
CA LYS A 201 3.10 13.33 8.08
C LYS A 201 3.64 13.71 9.48
N ARG A 202 2.86 14.33 10.35
CA ARG A 202 3.26 14.66 11.72
C ARG A 202 3.06 13.46 12.65
N ARG A 203 4.14 12.99 13.27
CA ARG A 203 4.13 12.04 14.37
C ARG A 203 3.52 12.72 15.61
N GLY A 204 2.24 12.42 15.91
CA GLY A 204 1.57 12.90 17.12
C GLY A 204 0.31 12.08 17.42
N ARG A 205 -0.17 12.06 18.69
CA ARG A 205 -1.45 11.45 19.05
C ARG A 205 -2.56 12.18 18.28
N ARG A 206 -3.22 11.48 17.35
CA ARG A 206 -4.41 11.99 16.66
C ARG A 206 -5.57 11.99 17.64
N ARG A 207 -6.38 13.06 17.66
CA ARG A 207 -7.71 13.01 18.26
C ARG A 207 -8.57 12.07 17.41
N PRO A 208 -9.47 11.27 18.02
CA PRO A 208 -10.42 10.50 17.23
C PRO A 208 -11.24 11.45 16.35
N LEU A 209 -11.38 11.11 15.08
CA LEU A 209 -12.24 11.81 14.13
C LEU A 209 -13.71 11.50 14.44
N PRO A 210 -14.67 12.39 14.11
CA PRO A 210 -16.09 12.06 14.15
C PRO A 210 -16.41 10.79 13.37
N GLU A 211 -17.32 9.98 13.86
CA GLU A 211 -17.70 8.72 13.23
C GLU A 211 -18.22 8.95 11.80
N GLY A 212 -17.73 8.16 10.86
CA GLY A 212 -18.08 8.29 9.45
C GLY A 212 -17.37 9.41 8.68
N LEU A 213 -16.64 10.35 9.34
CA LEU A 213 -15.91 11.40 8.64
C LEU A 213 -14.69 10.85 7.89
N GLU A 214 -14.11 9.76 8.35
CA GLU A 214 -12.93 9.14 7.74
C GLU A 214 -13.15 8.79 6.27
N LYS A 215 -14.30 8.20 5.91
CA LYS A 215 -14.63 7.83 4.54
C LYS A 215 -14.54 9.02 3.58
N TYR A 216 -14.96 10.21 4.02
CA TYR A 216 -14.92 11.43 3.23
C TYR A 216 -13.51 12.03 3.15
N LEU A 217 -12.76 12.03 4.25
CA LEU A 217 -11.40 12.56 4.30
C LEU A 217 -10.41 11.72 3.47
N PHE A 218 -10.67 10.42 3.30
CA PHE A 218 -9.85 9.54 2.46
C PHE A 218 -10.31 9.47 1.00
N SER A 219 -11.53 9.95 0.68
CA SER A 219 -11.98 10.08 -0.70
C SER A 219 -11.44 11.36 -1.33
N ASN A 220 -10.79 11.22 -2.49
CA ASN A 220 -10.34 12.37 -3.28
C ASN A 220 -11.51 13.18 -3.83
N GLU A 221 -12.61 12.54 -4.20
CA GLU A 221 -13.82 13.20 -4.70
C GLU A 221 -14.40 14.18 -3.67
N TYR A 222 -14.63 13.71 -2.44
CA TYR A 222 -15.21 14.54 -1.38
C TYR A 222 -14.25 15.64 -0.94
N THR A 223 -12.95 15.35 -0.83
CA THR A 223 -11.96 16.37 -0.41
C THR A 223 -11.75 17.45 -1.47
N ASN A 224 -11.79 17.09 -2.76
CA ASN A 224 -11.69 18.05 -3.86
C ASN A 224 -13.00 18.84 -4.02
N TYR A 225 -14.15 18.22 -3.79
CA TYR A 225 -15.43 18.94 -3.74
C TYR A 225 -15.45 20.01 -2.64
N ALA A 226 -15.03 19.66 -1.42
CA ALA A 226 -14.90 20.59 -0.31
C ALA A 226 -13.90 21.73 -0.62
N LEU A 227 -12.75 21.39 -1.24
CA LEU A 227 -11.80 22.40 -1.73
C LEU A 227 -12.46 23.41 -2.67
N PHE A 228 -13.21 22.92 -3.68
CA PHE A 228 -13.89 23.78 -4.63
C PHE A 228 -14.99 24.63 -3.99
N ILE A 229 -15.78 24.09 -3.07
CA ILE A 229 -16.74 24.90 -2.29
C ILE A 229 -16.01 26.08 -1.63
N ASN A 230 -14.90 25.84 -0.94
CA ASN A 230 -14.13 26.87 -0.27
C ASN A 230 -13.58 27.92 -1.26
N LYS A 231 -13.00 27.48 -2.37
CA LYS A 231 -12.47 28.37 -3.41
C LYS A 231 -13.59 29.19 -4.07
N VAL A 232 -14.74 28.59 -4.37
CA VAL A 232 -15.89 29.28 -4.98
C VAL A 232 -16.52 30.27 -4.00
N LYS A 233 -16.63 29.93 -2.70
CA LYS A 233 -17.08 30.87 -1.66
C LYS A 233 -16.21 32.13 -1.61
N SER A 234 -14.90 32.00 -1.79
CA SER A 234 -13.97 33.13 -1.77
C SER A 234 -14.08 34.08 -2.98
N LEU A 235 -14.76 33.68 -4.05
CA LEU A 235 -15.01 34.55 -5.23
C LEU A 235 -16.01 35.66 -4.94
N ASP A 236 -16.86 35.49 -3.92
CA ASP A 236 -17.98 36.40 -3.61
C ASP A 236 -18.84 36.69 -4.86
N MET A 237 -19.01 37.94 -5.24
CA MET A 237 -19.80 38.35 -6.41
C MET A 237 -19.11 38.06 -7.74
N LYS A 238 -17.81 37.83 -7.75
CA LYS A 238 -17.07 37.40 -8.95
C LYS A 238 -17.50 36.02 -9.47
N ILE A 239 -18.25 35.26 -8.67
CA ILE A 239 -18.72 33.89 -9.04
C ILE A 239 -19.50 33.90 -10.38
N ILE A 240 -20.27 34.94 -10.65
CA ILE A 240 -21.04 35.06 -11.90
C ILE A 240 -20.10 35.18 -13.10
N GLY A 241 -19.17 36.11 -13.06
CA GLY A 241 -18.20 36.35 -14.14
C GLY A 241 -17.26 35.15 -14.32
N PHE A 242 -16.79 34.57 -13.23
CA PHE A 242 -15.91 33.39 -13.27
C PHE A 242 -16.58 32.17 -13.87
N THR A 243 -17.86 31.91 -13.52
CA THR A 243 -18.62 30.78 -14.08
C THR A 243 -18.84 30.95 -15.58
N LYS A 244 -19.21 32.15 -16.00
CA LYS A 244 -19.35 32.47 -17.44
C LYS A 244 -18.02 32.29 -18.16
N PHE A 245 -16.91 32.76 -17.57
CA PHE A 245 -15.58 32.58 -18.13
C PHE A 245 -15.23 31.09 -18.32
N ILE A 246 -15.48 30.24 -17.33
CA ILE A 246 -15.22 28.81 -17.43
C ILE A 246 -15.99 28.21 -18.63
N PHE A 247 -17.25 28.56 -18.82
CA PHE A 247 -18.07 28.01 -19.88
C PHE A 247 -17.72 28.54 -21.26
N ASP A 248 -17.35 29.81 -21.39
CA ASP A 248 -17.18 30.50 -22.65
C ASP A 248 -15.70 30.59 -23.10
N ASN A 249 -14.72 30.42 -22.20
CA ASN A 249 -13.30 30.62 -22.50
C ASN A 249 -12.41 29.42 -22.19
N CYS A 250 -12.94 28.37 -21.58
CA CYS A 250 -12.19 27.13 -21.37
C CYS A 250 -12.55 26.08 -22.42
N ILE A 251 -11.52 25.49 -23.05
CA ILE A 251 -11.70 24.53 -24.15
C ILE A 251 -11.09 23.17 -23.85
N LEU A 252 -11.73 22.14 -24.39
CA LEU A 252 -11.25 20.77 -24.45
C LEU A 252 -11.15 20.32 -25.90
N LEU A 253 -10.08 19.60 -26.24
CA LEU A 253 -9.95 18.90 -27.50
C LEU A 253 -10.49 17.48 -27.30
N ASN A 254 -11.57 17.14 -28.02
CA ASN A 254 -12.12 15.78 -28.02
C ASN A 254 -11.67 15.02 -29.26
N ILE A 255 -10.97 13.91 -29.05
CA ILE A 255 -10.60 12.95 -30.09
C ILE A 255 -11.60 11.79 -29.99
N MET A 256 -12.32 11.55 -31.09
CA MET A 256 -13.31 10.48 -31.16
C MET A 256 -12.95 9.51 -32.28
N PRO A 257 -12.24 8.42 -31.98
CA PRO A 257 -11.95 7.34 -32.90
C PRO A 257 -13.23 6.59 -33.35
N PRO A 258 -13.17 5.90 -34.49
CA PRO A 258 -14.34 5.23 -35.05
C PRO A 258 -14.80 3.98 -34.29
N SER A 259 -13.97 3.40 -33.45
CA SER A 259 -14.28 2.23 -32.61
C SER A 259 -13.47 2.24 -31.32
N GLU A 260 -13.85 1.37 -30.37
CA GLU A 260 -13.16 1.16 -29.10
C GLU A 260 -11.70 0.74 -29.29
N ASP A 261 -11.42 -0.22 -30.18
CA ASP A 261 -10.05 -0.70 -30.45
C ASP A 261 -9.13 0.44 -30.93
N TYR A 262 -9.65 1.30 -31.80
CA TYR A 262 -8.90 2.47 -32.25
C TYR A 262 -8.73 3.49 -31.12
N ALA A 263 -9.68 3.61 -30.21
CA ALA A 263 -9.59 4.50 -29.07
C ALA A 263 -8.46 4.06 -28.12
N PHE A 264 -8.31 2.75 -27.87
CA PHE A 264 -7.19 2.20 -27.11
C PHE A 264 -5.84 2.41 -27.82
N THR A 265 -5.79 2.22 -29.14
CA THR A 265 -4.56 2.45 -29.92
C THR A 265 -4.10 3.91 -29.85
N VAL A 266 -5.03 4.86 -29.96
CA VAL A 266 -4.75 6.30 -29.82
C VAL A 266 -4.30 6.64 -28.41
N PHE A 267 -4.98 6.09 -27.40
CA PHE A 267 -4.63 6.26 -26.00
C PHE A 267 -3.21 5.78 -25.71
N ASP A 268 -2.85 4.57 -26.14
CA ASP A 268 -1.48 4.04 -25.98
C ASP A 268 -0.43 4.91 -26.68
N THR A 269 -0.75 5.40 -27.87
CA THR A 269 0.17 6.23 -28.65
C THR A 269 0.43 7.59 -27.99
N LEU A 270 -0.63 8.24 -27.51
CA LEU A 270 -0.53 9.54 -26.84
C LEU A 270 0.15 9.43 -25.44
N ASN A 271 -0.12 8.36 -24.70
CA ASN A 271 0.52 8.14 -23.42
C ASN A 271 2.00 7.77 -23.52
N ASN A 272 2.41 7.12 -24.61
CA ASN A 272 3.84 6.90 -24.88
C ASN A 272 4.61 8.19 -25.12
N ALA A 273 3.94 9.27 -25.49
CA ALA A 273 4.50 10.60 -25.74
C ALA A 273 4.37 11.58 -24.56
N GLY A 274 3.61 11.22 -23.49
CA GLY A 274 3.25 12.12 -22.39
C GLY A 274 3.43 11.56 -20.98
N LEU A 275 2.50 11.85 -20.07
CA LEU A 275 2.49 11.39 -18.67
C LEU A 275 2.37 9.86 -18.62
N GLN A 276 3.32 9.21 -17.96
CA GLN A 276 3.32 7.76 -17.78
C GLN A 276 2.11 7.32 -16.94
N LEU A 277 1.34 6.37 -17.48
CA LEU A 277 0.32 5.64 -16.71
C LEU A 277 0.99 4.86 -15.58
N GLU A 278 0.28 4.72 -14.47
CA GLU A 278 0.70 3.77 -13.44
C GLU A 278 0.71 2.33 -14.03
N PRO A 279 1.70 1.51 -13.67
CA PRO A 279 1.78 0.14 -14.19
C PRO A 279 0.49 -0.68 -13.97
N SER A 280 -0.20 -0.46 -12.86
CA SER A 280 -1.49 -1.09 -12.54
C SER A 280 -2.59 -0.76 -13.54
N ASP A 281 -2.62 0.49 -14.05
CA ASP A 281 -3.62 0.90 -15.06
C ASP A 281 -3.43 0.15 -16.37
N ILE A 282 -2.18 -0.11 -16.76
CA ILE A 282 -1.83 -0.86 -17.98
C ILE A 282 -2.28 -2.32 -17.86
N VAL A 283 -2.01 -2.94 -16.71
CA VAL A 283 -2.44 -4.32 -16.45
C VAL A 283 -3.96 -4.42 -16.45
N LYS A 284 -4.64 -3.45 -15.83
CA LYS A 284 -6.10 -3.37 -15.83
C LYS A 284 -6.67 -3.36 -17.25
N ASN A 285 -6.19 -2.44 -18.07
CA ASN A 285 -6.65 -2.32 -19.45
C ASN A 285 -6.46 -3.63 -20.22
N TYR A 286 -5.29 -4.26 -20.07
CA TYR A 286 -5.00 -5.54 -20.71
C TYR A 286 -5.94 -6.67 -20.28
N ILE A 287 -6.21 -6.81 -18.98
CA ILE A 287 -7.12 -7.83 -18.46
C ILE A 287 -8.54 -7.60 -18.97
N PHE A 288 -8.99 -6.35 -19.00
CA PHE A 288 -10.35 -6.01 -19.46
C PHE A 288 -10.51 -6.15 -20.98
N GLU A 289 -9.46 -5.88 -21.77
CA GLU A 289 -9.45 -6.16 -23.20
C GLU A 289 -9.65 -7.67 -23.47
N LEU A 290 -8.93 -8.51 -22.74
CA LEU A 290 -9.11 -9.98 -22.83
C LEU A 290 -10.50 -10.42 -22.40
N ALA A 291 -11.04 -9.83 -21.33
CA ALA A 291 -12.36 -10.15 -20.82
C ALA A 291 -13.48 -9.73 -21.81
N HIS A 292 -13.33 -8.58 -22.46
CA HIS A 292 -14.26 -8.09 -23.49
C HIS A 292 -14.30 -9.03 -24.70
N GLN A 293 -13.14 -9.46 -25.21
CA GLN A 293 -13.05 -10.42 -26.32
C GLN A 293 -13.76 -11.75 -26.02
N ARG A 294 -14.03 -12.06 -24.75
CA ARG A 294 -14.61 -13.32 -24.26
C ARG A 294 -15.99 -13.18 -23.64
N ASP A 295 -16.60 -11.99 -23.71
CA ASP A 295 -17.90 -11.66 -23.10
C ASP A 295 -17.97 -11.90 -21.59
N ARG A 296 -16.89 -11.57 -20.86
CA ARG A 296 -16.73 -11.81 -19.41
C ARG A 296 -16.48 -10.55 -18.60
N THR A 297 -16.68 -9.39 -19.17
CA THR A 297 -16.36 -8.09 -18.59
C THR A 297 -16.99 -7.88 -17.20
N GLU A 298 -18.23 -8.35 -16.99
CA GLU A 298 -18.93 -8.17 -15.71
C GLU A 298 -18.28 -8.97 -14.56
N ASN A 299 -17.89 -10.22 -14.81
CA ASN A 299 -17.22 -11.06 -13.83
C ASN A 299 -15.83 -10.49 -13.50
N THR A 300 -15.08 -10.13 -14.52
CA THR A 300 -13.75 -9.50 -14.38
C THR A 300 -13.84 -8.19 -13.59
N SER A 301 -14.87 -7.38 -13.84
CA SER A 301 -15.11 -6.14 -13.10
C SER A 301 -15.33 -6.40 -11.60
N ARG A 302 -16.14 -7.38 -11.23
CA ARG A 302 -16.37 -7.74 -9.82
C ARG A 302 -15.08 -8.19 -9.13
N SER A 303 -14.32 -9.08 -9.76
CA SER A 303 -13.03 -9.57 -9.21
C SER A 303 -12.01 -8.45 -9.11
N TRP A 304 -12.02 -7.50 -10.05
CA TRP A 304 -11.14 -6.33 -10.00
C TRP A 304 -11.50 -5.38 -8.86
N ASP A 305 -12.78 -5.07 -8.68
CA ASP A 305 -13.25 -4.23 -7.58
C ASP A 305 -12.90 -4.84 -6.22
N GLU A 306 -12.97 -6.16 -6.11
CA GLU A 306 -12.53 -6.90 -4.93
C GLU A 306 -11.02 -6.78 -4.72
N LEU A 307 -10.20 -6.94 -5.77
CA LEU A 307 -8.75 -6.78 -5.71
C LEU A 307 -8.36 -5.37 -5.24
N GLU A 308 -8.99 -4.33 -5.81
CA GLU A 308 -8.78 -2.94 -5.37
C GLU A 308 -9.20 -2.75 -3.90
N ALA A 309 -10.32 -3.32 -3.47
CA ALA A 309 -10.79 -3.23 -2.09
C ALA A 309 -9.84 -3.89 -1.08
N ILE A 310 -9.27 -5.04 -1.42
CA ILE A 310 -8.26 -5.72 -0.61
C ILE A 310 -7.01 -4.85 -0.47
N CYS A 311 -6.55 -4.26 -1.56
CA CYS A 311 -5.34 -3.43 -1.58
C CYS A 311 -5.55 -2.07 -0.88
N ALA A 312 -6.74 -1.47 -1.01
CA ALA A 312 -7.06 -0.16 -0.41
C ALA A 312 -7.21 -0.18 1.11
N LYS A 313 -7.59 -1.32 1.71
CA LYS A 313 -7.76 -1.43 3.17
C LYS A 313 -6.42 -1.26 3.90
N ASN A 314 -6.26 -0.12 4.53
CA ASN A 314 -5.04 0.23 5.28
C ASN A 314 -5.23 -0.18 6.75
N THR A 315 -4.48 -1.19 7.20
CA THR A 315 -4.44 -1.58 8.59
C THR A 315 -3.03 -1.40 9.15
N ASN A 316 -2.89 -0.59 10.19
CA ASN A 316 -1.63 -0.36 10.91
C ASN A 316 -0.45 0.16 10.07
N GLY A 317 -0.72 0.89 8.96
CA GLY A 317 0.33 1.49 8.14
C GLY A 317 1.06 0.53 7.19
N LYS A 318 0.60 -0.73 7.08
CA LYS A 318 1.11 -1.70 6.11
C LYS A 318 0.09 -1.85 4.98
N THR A 319 0.39 -1.29 3.82
CA THR A 319 -0.42 -1.43 2.61
C THR A 319 0.14 -2.51 1.70
N LEU A 320 -0.75 -3.25 1.07
CA LEU A 320 -0.42 -4.06 -0.10
C LEU A 320 -0.80 -3.24 -1.33
N ASP A 321 0.19 -2.82 -2.13
CA ASP A 321 -0.04 -2.10 -3.37
C ASP A 321 -0.39 -3.08 -4.50
N LEU A 322 -1.24 -2.67 -5.44
CA LEU A 322 -1.54 -3.41 -6.67
C LEU A 322 -0.27 -3.77 -7.45
N ASN A 323 0.67 -2.84 -7.56
CA ASN A 323 1.95 -3.10 -8.21
C ASN A 323 2.76 -4.20 -7.50
N ASP A 324 2.65 -4.31 -6.17
CA ASP A 324 3.25 -5.41 -5.42
C ASP A 324 2.61 -6.76 -5.79
N VAL A 325 1.28 -6.81 -5.90
CA VAL A 325 0.56 -8.04 -6.32
C VAL A 325 1.02 -8.47 -7.70
N PHE A 326 1.11 -7.54 -8.66
CA PHE A 326 1.58 -7.85 -10.01
C PHE A 326 3.04 -8.30 -10.06
N ARG A 327 3.95 -7.64 -9.32
CA ARG A 327 5.35 -8.09 -9.22
C ARG A 327 5.47 -9.50 -8.65
N ASN A 328 4.67 -9.80 -7.62
CA ASN A 328 4.64 -11.14 -7.03
C ASN A 328 4.12 -12.18 -8.03
N TYR A 329 3.04 -11.87 -8.75
CA TYR A 329 2.52 -12.74 -9.82
C TYR A 329 3.55 -12.97 -10.93
N MET A 330 4.25 -11.93 -11.37
CA MET A 330 5.32 -12.04 -12.36
C MET A 330 6.48 -12.91 -11.85
N ASN A 331 6.84 -12.81 -10.57
CA ASN A 331 7.85 -13.68 -9.97
C ASN A 331 7.41 -15.15 -9.95
N ILE A 332 6.16 -15.41 -9.55
CA ILE A 332 5.57 -16.76 -9.58
C ILE A 332 5.69 -17.37 -10.97
N THR A 333 5.22 -16.67 -11.99
CA THR A 333 5.20 -17.18 -13.37
C THR A 333 6.60 -17.39 -13.92
N ARG A 334 7.56 -16.51 -13.63
CA ARG A 334 8.96 -16.69 -14.02
C ARG A 334 9.59 -17.91 -13.36
N VAL A 335 9.39 -18.08 -12.04
CA VAL A 335 9.95 -19.22 -11.30
C VAL A 335 9.32 -20.53 -11.75
N THR A 336 8.00 -20.58 -11.91
CA THR A 336 7.27 -21.82 -12.25
C THR A 336 7.47 -22.22 -13.70
N SER A 337 7.56 -21.29 -14.65
CA SER A 337 7.84 -21.60 -16.07
C SER A 337 9.28 -22.04 -16.32
N GLY A 338 10.24 -21.53 -15.54
CA GLY A 338 11.68 -21.79 -15.73
C GLY A 338 12.28 -21.18 -16.99
N GLN A 339 11.48 -20.41 -17.73
CA GLN A 339 11.87 -19.81 -19.00
C GLN A 339 12.04 -18.30 -18.83
N TYR A 340 13.09 -17.92 -18.13
CA TYR A 340 13.49 -16.53 -18.01
C TYR A 340 14.93 -16.40 -18.52
N GLY A 341 15.10 -15.77 -19.65
CA GLY A 341 16.44 -15.40 -20.14
C GLY A 341 17.04 -14.28 -19.26
N THR A 342 18.28 -13.90 -19.53
CA THR A 342 19.04 -12.89 -18.77
C THR A 342 18.30 -11.57 -18.54
N LYS A 343 17.39 -11.20 -19.46
CA LYS A 343 16.56 -9.98 -19.34
C LYS A 343 15.52 -10.09 -18.22
N TRP A 344 15.05 -11.28 -17.92
CA TRP A 344 13.99 -11.58 -16.94
C TRP A 344 14.52 -12.31 -15.71
N ALA A 345 15.84 -12.21 -15.47
CA ALA A 345 16.45 -12.84 -14.31
C ALA A 345 15.73 -12.43 -13.02
N LEU A 346 15.52 -13.40 -12.12
CA LEU A 346 14.79 -13.20 -10.86
C LEU A 346 15.45 -12.15 -9.95
N SER A 347 16.74 -11.88 -10.14
CA SER A 347 17.49 -10.85 -9.43
C SER A 347 17.17 -9.41 -9.90
N LYS A 348 16.42 -9.25 -11.00
CA LYS A 348 16.03 -7.94 -11.52
C LYS A 348 14.55 -7.69 -11.27
N ASP A 349 14.18 -6.53 -10.75
CA ASP A 349 12.79 -6.09 -10.70
C ASP A 349 12.27 -5.95 -12.13
N PRO A 350 11.23 -6.72 -12.50
CA PRO A 350 10.68 -6.65 -13.84
C PRO A 350 9.89 -5.36 -14.01
N ASN A 351 9.98 -4.77 -15.19
CA ASN A 351 9.05 -3.71 -15.57
C ASN A 351 7.67 -4.34 -15.81
N ILE A 352 6.70 -4.01 -14.97
CA ILE A 352 5.32 -4.53 -15.03
C ILE A 352 4.72 -4.28 -16.42
N ARG A 353 4.92 -3.07 -16.97
CA ARG A 353 4.44 -2.71 -18.30
C ARG A 353 4.99 -3.62 -19.38
N ASP A 354 6.32 -3.84 -19.40
CA ASP A 354 6.96 -4.68 -20.40
C ASP A 354 6.53 -6.14 -20.29
N TYR A 355 6.21 -6.60 -19.06
CA TYR A 355 5.77 -7.96 -18.80
C TYR A 355 4.35 -8.23 -19.32
N PHE A 356 3.43 -7.33 -19.04
CA PHE A 356 2.01 -7.47 -19.44
C PHE A 356 1.71 -6.91 -20.84
N SER A 357 2.66 -6.22 -21.46
CA SER A 357 2.54 -5.76 -22.84
C SER A 357 3.02 -6.82 -23.86
N LYS A 358 3.01 -6.50 -25.12
CA LYS A 358 3.22 -7.31 -26.33
C LYS A 358 4.33 -8.41 -26.34
N ARG A 359 5.16 -8.53 -25.30
CA ARG A 359 6.29 -9.48 -25.25
C ARG A 359 6.03 -10.77 -24.47
N GLN A 360 4.81 -11.06 -24.12
CA GLN A 360 4.44 -12.27 -23.37
C GLN A 360 4.77 -13.58 -24.13
N SER A 361 4.76 -13.55 -25.44
CA SER A 361 5.18 -14.71 -26.24
C SER A 361 6.65 -15.11 -26.03
N GLU A 362 7.51 -14.19 -25.57
CA GLU A 362 8.91 -14.49 -25.22
C GLU A 362 9.05 -15.17 -23.84
N ILE A 363 8.10 -14.88 -22.94
CA ILE A 363 8.10 -15.38 -21.54
C ILE A 363 7.28 -16.68 -21.44
N PHE A 364 6.23 -16.80 -22.23
CA PHE A 364 5.32 -17.94 -22.30
C PHE A 364 5.31 -18.52 -23.72
N PRO A 365 6.25 -19.40 -24.09
CA PRO A 365 6.36 -19.93 -25.46
C PRO A 365 5.13 -20.73 -25.91
N ASN A 366 4.24 -21.14 -25.00
CA ASN A 366 2.99 -21.81 -25.31
C ASN A 366 1.80 -20.86 -25.44
N GLY A 367 2.07 -19.54 -25.51
CA GLY A 367 1.08 -18.52 -25.77
C GLY A 367 0.22 -18.13 -24.58
N TYR A 368 -0.64 -17.16 -24.82
CA TYR A 368 -1.62 -16.54 -23.92
C TYR A 368 -2.65 -17.51 -23.29
N GLU A 369 -2.63 -18.81 -23.64
CA GLU A 369 -3.60 -19.78 -23.11
C GLU A 369 -3.47 -20.01 -21.61
N SER A 370 -2.28 -19.77 -21.04
CA SER A 370 -2.06 -19.85 -19.59
C SER A 370 -2.64 -18.63 -18.83
N LEU A 371 -2.92 -17.53 -19.52
CA LEU A 371 -3.56 -16.34 -18.99
C LEU A 371 -5.05 -16.33 -19.34
N ARG A 372 -5.76 -17.40 -19.03
CA ARG A 372 -7.23 -17.33 -19.04
C ARG A 372 -7.63 -16.29 -18.00
N ASP A 373 -8.36 -15.30 -18.44
CA ASP A 373 -8.82 -14.14 -17.64
C ASP A 373 -9.39 -14.51 -16.27
N GLU A 374 -10.22 -15.56 -16.19
CA GLU A 374 -10.75 -16.08 -14.91
C GLU A 374 -9.67 -16.59 -13.98
N GLN A 375 -8.77 -17.45 -14.46
CA GLN A 375 -7.69 -18.01 -13.64
C GLN A 375 -6.69 -16.92 -13.21
N LEU A 376 -6.46 -15.91 -14.04
CA LEU A 376 -5.62 -14.78 -13.70
C LEU A 376 -6.25 -13.96 -12.58
N MET A 377 -7.51 -13.57 -12.72
CA MET A 377 -8.20 -12.76 -11.69
C MET A 377 -8.35 -13.54 -10.39
N ASP A 378 -8.74 -14.81 -10.44
CA ASP A 378 -8.80 -15.69 -9.25
C ASP A 378 -7.43 -15.79 -8.56
N THR A 379 -6.36 -15.90 -9.36
CA THR A 379 -5.00 -15.93 -8.80
C THR A 379 -4.61 -14.61 -8.18
N LEU A 380 -4.89 -13.48 -8.81
CA LEU A 380 -4.55 -12.15 -8.27
C LEU A 380 -5.34 -11.84 -6.99
N VAL A 381 -6.64 -12.12 -6.97
CA VAL A 381 -7.50 -11.93 -5.79
C VAL A 381 -7.05 -12.86 -4.65
N GLY A 382 -6.91 -14.16 -4.91
CA GLY A 382 -6.46 -15.13 -3.91
C GLY A 382 -5.07 -14.81 -3.36
N LEU A 383 -4.13 -14.41 -4.24
CA LEU A 383 -2.79 -13.98 -3.84
C LEU A 383 -2.83 -12.74 -2.96
N SER A 384 -3.66 -11.76 -3.32
CA SER A 384 -3.77 -10.51 -2.55
C SER A 384 -4.37 -10.75 -1.15
N ARG A 385 -5.40 -11.61 -1.03
CA ARG A 385 -5.98 -12.03 0.25
C ARG A 385 -4.92 -12.70 1.12
N PHE A 386 -4.23 -13.71 0.57
CA PHE A 386 -3.19 -14.43 1.30
C PHE A 386 -2.04 -13.51 1.74
N LEU A 387 -1.51 -12.69 0.84
CA LEU A 387 -0.44 -11.74 1.19
C LEU A 387 -0.90 -10.75 2.26
N LYS A 388 -2.14 -10.25 2.18
CA LYS A 388 -2.68 -9.31 3.16
C LYS A 388 -2.72 -9.94 4.55
N SER A 389 -3.21 -11.18 4.67
CA SER A 389 -3.23 -11.93 5.94
C SER A 389 -1.82 -12.24 6.43
N ALA A 390 -0.90 -12.63 5.53
CA ALA A 390 0.46 -12.99 5.91
C ALA A 390 1.29 -11.80 6.44
N ILE A 391 1.10 -10.59 5.88
CA ILE A 391 1.88 -9.41 6.28
C ILE A 391 1.26 -8.58 7.39
N ASN A 392 -0.03 -8.81 7.69
CA ASN A 392 -0.80 -8.09 8.71
C ASN A 392 -1.49 -9.08 9.67
N PRO A 393 -0.78 -9.65 10.65
CA PRO A 393 -1.37 -10.52 11.64
C PRO A 393 -2.54 -9.83 12.36
N GLY A 394 -3.68 -10.52 12.48
CA GLY A 394 -4.89 -9.97 13.10
C GLY A 394 -5.76 -9.13 12.18
N PHE A 395 -5.48 -9.11 10.87
CA PHE A 395 -6.39 -8.57 9.88
C PHE A 395 -7.59 -9.53 9.73
N GLU A 396 -8.77 -9.09 10.16
CA GLU A 396 -10.01 -9.82 9.91
C GLU A 396 -10.32 -9.78 8.41
N THR A 397 -10.14 -10.90 7.75
CA THR A 397 -10.75 -11.15 6.44
C THR A 397 -12.07 -11.87 6.72
N ASP A 398 -13.11 -11.55 5.96
CA ASP A 398 -14.40 -12.24 6.02
C ASP A 398 -14.29 -13.74 5.60
N ASP A 399 -13.07 -14.21 5.30
CA ASP A 399 -12.79 -15.55 4.79
C ASP A 399 -11.82 -16.33 5.69
N ASP A 400 -11.87 -17.65 5.56
CA ASP A 400 -11.08 -18.69 6.23
C ASP A 400 -9.54 -18.57 6.02
N THR A 401 -9.05 -17.52 5.39
CA THR A 401 -7.60 -17.30 5.12
C THR A 401 -6.77 -17.09 6.37
N ASN A 402 -7.36 -16.64 7.48
CA ASN A 402 -6.65 -16.51 8.75
C ASN A 402 -6.27 -17.86 9.37
N GLU A 403 -7.04 -18.93 9.08
CA GLU A 403 -6.73 -20.28 9.52
C GLU A 403 -5.52 -20.89 8.79
N LEU A 404 -5.15 -20.33 7.64
CA LEU A 404 -4.02 -20.80 6.83
C LEU A 404 -2.64 -20.40 7.39
N ILE A 405 -2.57 -19.51 8.38
CA ILE A 405 -1.30 -18.97 8.88
C ILE A 405 -1.22 -19.12 10.39
N SER A 406 -0.45 -20.13 10.82
CA SER A 406 -0.19 -20.35 12.23
C SER A 406 0.58 -19.20 12.89
N ILE A 407 0.51 -19.07 14.21
CA ILE A 407 1.26 -18.05 14.96
C ILE A 407 2.78 -18.19 14.73
N GLU A 408 3.28 -19.42 14.64
CA GLU A 408 4.69 -19.71 14.34
C GLU A 408 5.09 -19.17 12.96
N ALA A 409 4.24 -19.38 11.95
CA ALA A 409 4.47 -18.82 10.60
C ALA A 409 4.44 -17.29 10.62
N GLN A 410 3.51 -16.68 11.35
CA GLN A 410 3.43 -15.22 11.51
C GLN A 410 4.68 -14.64 12.17
N GLN A 411 5.18 -15.28 13.22
CA GLN A 411 6.43 -14.91 13.89
C GLN A 411 7.62 -14.99 12.93
N GLY A 412 7.73 -16.09 12.18
CA GLY A 412 8.78 -16.28 11.18
C GLY A 412 8.72 -15.21 10.09
N ILE A 413 7.54 -14.91 9.57
CA ILE A 413 7.33 -13.84 8.57
C ILE A 413 7.73 -12.48 9.14
N HIS A 414 7.41 -12.20 10.39
CA HIS A 414 7.76 -10.94 11.04
C HIS A 414 9.29 -10.74 11.10
N ILE A 415 10.05 -11.78 11.44
CA ILE A 415 11.52 -11.73 11.43
C ILE A 415 12.05 -11.57 10.01
N ILE A 416 11.51 -12.33 9.05
CA ILE A 416 11.90 -12.23 7.63
C ILE A 416 11.61 -10.82 7.11
N GLN A 417 10.49 -10.22 7.48
CA GLN A 417 10.15 -8.84 7.13
C GLN A 417 11.15 -7.84 7.74
N TYR A 418 11.51 -8.04 9.00
CA TYR A 418 12.52 -7.20 9.66
C TYR A 418 13.87 -7.26 8.96
N LEU A 419 14.38 -8.48 8.69
CA LEU A 419 15.60 -8.72 7.91
C LEU A 419 15.51 -8.10 6.51
N SER A 420 14.37 -8.23 5.85
CA SER A 420 14.15 -7.74 4.50
C SER A 420 14.20 -6.23 4.42
N ASN A 421 13.60 -5.54 5.37
CA ASN A 421 13.64 -4.08 5.45
C ASN A 421 15.08 -3.55 5.64
N ARG A 422 15.92 -4.30 6.35
CA ARG A 422 17.34 -3.94 6.60
C ARG A 422 18.22 -4.19 5.38
N ASN A 423 17.93 -5.22 4.59
CA ASN A 423 18.75 -5.69 3.48
C ASN A 423 18.08 -5.52 2.11
N ASN A 424 16.96 -4.81 2.04
CA ASN A 424 16.18 -4.56 0.80
C ASN A 424 15.80 -5.85 0.06
N LEU A 425 15.33 -6.88 0.78
CA LEU A 425 14.95 -8.16 0.20
C LEU A 425 13.47 -8.21 -0.21
N GLN A 426 13.19 -8.88 -1.31
CA GLN A 426 11.83 -9.06 -1.86
C GLN A 426 11.12 -10.29 -1.24
N TYR A 427 11.00 -10.35 0.08
CA TYR A 427 10.50 -11.53 0.81
C TYR A 427 9.07 -11.96 0.42
N LYS A 428 8.24 -11.05 -0.04
CA LYS A 428 6.87 -11.36 -0.51
C LYS A 428 6.88 -12.39 -1.64
N TYR A 429 7.97 -12.49 -2.39
CA TYR A 429 8.13 -13.52 -3.44
C TYR A 429 8.11 -14.95 -2.88
N LEU A 430 8.70 -15.16 -1.70
CA LEU A 430 8.66 -16.46 -1.02
C LEU A 430 7.23 -16.84 -0.62
N LEU A 431 6.50 -15.91 -0.01
CA LEU A 431 5.13 -16.12 0.43
C LEU A 431 4.21 -16.43 -0.75
N SER A 432 4.33 -15.62 -1.80
CA SER A 432 3.52 -15.73 -3.03
C SER A 432 3.74 -17.05 -3.74
N LEU A 433 5.00 -17.50 -3.85
CA LEU A 433 5.35 -18.74 -4.52
C LEU A 433 4.81 -19.95 -3.78
N PHE A 434 4.96 -20.00 -2.45
CA PHE A 434 4.43 -21.10 -1.65
C PHE A 434 2.92 -21.21 -1.82
N TRP A 435 2.19 -20.08 -1.63
CA TRP A 435 0.75 -20.05 -1.80
C TRP A 435 0.33 -20.56 -3.17
N TYR A 436 0.96 -20.07 -4.24
CA TYR A 436 0.61 -20.44 -5.59
C TYR A 436 0.81 -21.94 -5.85
N MET A 437 1.93 -22.52 -5.40
CA MET A 437 2.25 -23.93 -5.60
C MET A 437 1.38 -24.87 -4.74
N ARG A 438 0.78 -24.37 -3.68
CA ARG A 438 -0.02 -25.14 -2.71
C ARG A 438 -1.47 -24.64 -2.59
N ARG A 439 -1.94 -23.79 -3.50
CA ARG A 439 -3.28 -23.18 -3.43
C ARG A 439 -4.44 -24.17 -3.43
N ASP A 440 -4.25 -25.33 -4.04
CA ASP A 440 -5.26 -26.38 -4.03
C ASP A 440 -5.32 -27.04 -2.64
N ASP A 441 -4.17 -27.32 -2.01
CA ASP A 441 -4.13 -27.77 -0.61
C ASP A 441 -4.77 -26.75 0.33
N ALA A 442 -4.63 -25.44 0.08
CA ALA A 442 -5.28 -24.40 0.89
C ALA A 442 -6.80 -24.48 0.86
N LYS A 443 -7.40 -24.93 -0.25
CA LYS A 443 -8.85 -25.12 -0.39
C LYS A 443 -9.30 -26.49 0.17
N ASP A 444 -8.56 -27.55 -0.15
CA ASP A 444 -8.99 -28.92 0.11
C ASP A 444 -8.60 -29.40 1.51
N ASN A 445 -7.48 -28.92 2.05
CA ASN A 445 -6.97 -29.29 3.38
C ASN A 445 -6.22 -28.11 4.05
N PRO A 446 -6.94 -27.11 4.57
CA PRO A 446 -6.35 -25.91 5.17
C PRO A 446 -5.33 -26.20 6.28
N GLN A 447 -5.58 -27.20 7.11
CA GLN A 447 -4.68 -27.57 8.22
C GLN A 447 -3.33 -28.12 7.69
N LYS A 448 -3.35 -28.93 6.64
CA LYS A 448 -2.13 -29.41 6.00
C LYS A 448 -1.35 -28.25 5.40
N PHE A 449 -2.05 -27.34 4.70
CA PHE A 449 -1.44 -26.14 4.14
C PHE A 449 -0.76 -25.30 5.23
N ALA A 450 -1.46 -25.04 6.36
CA ALA A 450 -0.91 -24.26 7.47
C ALA A 450 0.37 -24.89 8.06
N ASN A 451 0.36 -26.21 8.26
CA ASN A 451 1.52 -26.94 8.77
C ASN A 451 2.70 -26.91 7.79
N ASP A 452 2.44 -27.14 6.51
CA ASP A 452 3.48 -27.12 5.47
C ASP A 452 4.03 -25.69 5.27
N PHE A 453 3.16 -24.68 5.41
CA PHE A 453 3.57 -23.29 5.34
C PHE A 453 4.46 -22.89 6.53
N ALA A 454 4.13 -23.32 7.74
CA ALA A 454 4.97 -23.07 8.92
C ALA A 454 6.38 -23.69 8.75
N LYS A 455 6.48 -24.92 8.27
CA LYS A 455 7.76 -25.57 7.97
C LYS A 455 8.55 -24.82 6.88
N TYR A 456 7.86 -24.37 5.84
CA TYR A 456 8.48 -23.60 4.77
C TYR A 456 9.03 -22.27 5.29
N ILE A 457 8.26 -21.53 6.11
CA ILE A 457 8.71 -20.29 6.72
C ILE A 457 9.91 -20.52 7.66
N LYS A 458 9.88 -21.61 8.44
CA LYS A 458 11.00 -22.02 9.30
C LYS A 458 12.27 -22.26 8.49
N PHE A 459 12.16 -22.98 7.37
CA PHE A 459 13.28 -23.20 6.45
C PHE A 459 13.81 -21.88 5.89
N CYS A 460 12.93 -21.02 5.33
CA CYS A 460 13.32 -19.73 4.76
C CYS A 460 14.00 -18.84 5.80
N LEU A 461 13.44 -18.74 7.01
CA LEU A 461 14.04 -17.98 8.11
C LEU A 461 15.40 -18.53 8.50
N SER A 462 15.53 -19.86 8.63
CA SER A 462 16.79 -20.50 8.98
C SER A 462 17.89 -20.22 7.95
N TYR A 463 17.55 -20.32 6.66
CA TYR A 463 18.46 -20.00 5.57
C TYR A 463 18.87 -18.51 5.58
N LEU A 464 17.91 -17.61 5.70
CA LEU A 464 18.15 -16.16 5.70
C LEU A 464 18.98 -15.75 6.95
N ALA A 465 18.64 -16.29 8.11
CA ALA A 465 19.36 -16.01 9.34
C ALA A 465 20.81 -16.46 9.26
N LEU A 466 21.06 -17.69 8.81
CA LEU A 466 22.41 -18.21 8.62
C LEU A 466 23.18 -17.37 7.59
N THR A 467 22.56 -17.02 6.46
CA THR A 467 23.18 -16.15 5.44
C THR A 467 23.53 -14.77 6.02
N ALA A 468 22.64 -14.18 6.82
CA ALA A 468 22.89 -12.89 7.46
C ALA A 468 24.08 -12.96 8.43
N ILE A 469 24.11 -14.01 9.26
CA ILE A 469 25.21 -14.23 10.22
C ILE A 469 26.54 -14.43 9.49
N MET A 470 26.58 -15.29 8.48
CA MET A 470 27.79 -15.55 7.69
C MET A 470 28.29 -14.29 6.95
N SER A 471 27.39 -13.40 6.59
CA SER A 471 27.75 -12.16 5.89
C SER A 471 28.47 -11.11 6.76
N VAL A 472 28.65 -11.38 8.04
CA VAL A 472 29.38 -10.50 8.98
C VAL A 472 30.86 -10.82 9.01
N GLU A 473 31.24 -11.99 8.55
CA GLU A 473 32.66 -12.34 8.42
C GLU A 473 33.32 -11.44 7.34
N ASP A 474 34.10 -10.46 7.80
CA ASP A 474 34.99 -9.66 6.94
C ASP A 474 36.13 -10.58 6.45
N SER A 475 35.89 -11.32 5.39
CA SER A 475 36.98 -12.01 4.71
C SER A 475 37.42 -11.16 3.52
N GLU A 476 38.68 -10.77 3.48
CA GLU A 476 39.38 -10.32 2.29
C GLU A 476 39.39 -11.41 1.19
N ASP A 477 38.89 -12.60 1.52
CA ASP A 477 38.76 -13.74 0.62
C ASP A 477 37.57 -13.57 -0.32
N SER A 478 37.82 -13.88 -1.61
CA SER A 478 36.86 -13.80 -2.70
C SER A 478 35.58 -14.64 -2.52
N ASP A 479 35.48 -15.48 -1.47
CA ASP A 479 34.44 -16.46 -1.23
C ASP A 479 33.45 -16.12 -0.09
N SER A 480 33.38 -14.86 0.38
CA SER A 480 32.49 -14.46 1.47
C SER A 480 31.01 -14.58 1.07
N ILE A 481 30.19 -15.19 1.94
CA ILE A 481 28.72 -15.30 1.79
C ILE A 481 28.11 -13.94 2.10
N THR A 482 27.17 -13.48 1.25
CA THR A 482 26.49 -12.19 1.46
C THR A 482 24.98 -12.35 1.39
N ILE A 483 24.26 -11.66 2.30
CA ILE A 483 22.81 -11.47 2.17
C ILE A 483 22.54 -10.29 1.23
N GLY A 484 21.73 -10.50 0.20
CA GLY A 484 21.48 -9.47 -0.80
C GLY A 484 20.42 -9.87 -1.83
N ASN A 485 20.35 -9.13 -2.92
CA ASN A 485 19.31 -9.27 -3.95
C ASN A 485 19.21 -10.66 -4.61
N GLY A 486 20.26 -11.48 -4.58
CA GLY A 486 20.26 -12.85 -5.10
C GLY A 486 19.70 -13.90 -4.13
N THR A 487 19.58 -13.60 -2.83
CA THR A 487 19.22 -14.60 -1.80
C THR A 487 17.77 -15.09 -1.93
N ILE A 488 16.81 -14.19 -2.09
CA ILE A 488 15.38 -14.55 -2.23
C ILE A 488 15.12 -15.30 -3.55
N PRO A 489 15.59 -14.81 -4.73
CA PRO A 489 15.47 -15.55 -5.98
C PRO A 489 15.98 -17.00 -5.89
N ARG A 490 17.12 -17.20 -5.23
CA ARG A 490 17.67 -18.52 -5.03
C ARG A 490 16.76 -19.45 -4.20
N LEU A 491 16.24 -18.94 -3.08
CA LEU A 491 15.27 -19.69 -2.28
C LEU A 491 14.01 -20.06 -3.09
N CYS A 492 13.54 -19.16 -3.95
CA CYS A 492 12.42 -19.42 -4.84
C CYS A 492 12.76 -20.55 -5.84
N GLU A 493 13.96 -20.53 -6.45
CA GLU A 493 14.42 -21.58 -7.37
C GLU A 493 14.55 -22.94 -6.66
N MET A 494 15.13 -22.96 -5.47
CA MET A 494 15.25 -24.16 -4.64
C MET A 494 13.87 -24.77 -4.32
N PHE A 495 12.91 -23.92 -3.92
CA PHE A 495 11.55 -24.38 -3.63
C PHE A 495 10.83 -24.92 -4.88
N ALA A 496 11.05 -24.30 -6.03
CA ALA A 496 10.51 -24.78 -7.31
C ALA A 496 11.22 -26.04 -7.86
N GLY A 497 12.22 -26.58 -7.14
CA GLY A 497 12.98 -27.76 -7.58
C GLY A 497 13.88 -27.48 -8.77
N ARG A 498 14.37 -26.26 -8.94
CA ARG A 498 15.19 -25.83 -10.07
C ARG A 498 16.63 -25.62 -9.65
N GLU A 499 17.56 -25.93 -10.56
CA GLU A 499 18.94 -25.54 -10.38
C GLU A 499 19.09 -24.04 -10.61
N PRO A 500 19.91 -23.35 -9.80
CA PRO A 500 20.15 -21.92 -9.97
C PRO A 500 20.73 -21.61 -11.35
N SER A 501 20.20 -20.58 -12.00
CA SER A 501 20.65 -20.19 -13.33
C SER A 501 22.13 -19.79 -13.34
N ALA A 502 22.90 -20.37 -14.25
CA ALA A 502 24.36 -20.16 -14.38
C ALA A 502 24.78 -18.75 -14.82
N ASP A 503 23.83 -17.92 -15.24
CA ASP A 503 24.06 -16.58 -15.81
C ASP A 503 24.27 -15.47 -14.77
N ARG A 504 24.46 -15.83 -13.50
CA ARG A 504 24.76 -14.83 -12.46
C ARG A 504 26.23 -14.45 -12.52
N ASN A 505 26.53 -13.17 -12.51
CA ASN A 505 27.89 -12.65 -12.36
C ASN A 505 28.61 -13.39 -11.24
N GLN A 506 29.87 -13.75 -11.43
CA GLN A 506 30.69 -14.54 -10.50
C GLN A 506 30.67 -14.01 -9.04
N SER A 507 30.32 -12.74 -8.83
CA SER A 507 30.16 -12.14 -7.50
C SER A 507 28.92 -12.62 -6.71
N ASP A 508 27.90 -13.20 -7.37
CA ASP A 508 26.66 -13.68 -6.72
C ASP A 508 26.66 -15.18 -6.40
N ASN A 509 27.75 -15.91 -6.66
CA ASN A 509 27.86 -17.36 -6.46
C ASN A 509 28.09 -17.76 -5.00
N ARG A 510 28.11 -16.83 -4.07
CA ARG A 510 28.37 -17.04 -2.65
C ARG A 510 27.10 -17.41 -1.92
N HIS A 511 26.84 -18.70 -1.80
CA HIS A 511 25.64 -19.21 -1.14
C HIS A 511 26.00 -20.30 -0.14
N ILE A 512 25.07 -20.54 0.78
CA ILE A 512 25.20 -21.60 1.77
C ILE A 512 25.11 -22.96 1.08
N ASP A 513 26.11 -23.78 1.28
CA ASP A 513 26.08 -25.20 0.98
C ASP A 513 25.41 -25.92 2.16
N LEU A 514 24.15 -26.34 1.97
CA LEU A 514 23.36 -26.97 3.04
C LEU A 514 23.98 -28.25 3.58
N SER A 515 24.88 -28.90 2.84
CA SER A 515 25.61 -30.08 3.31
C SER A 515 26.65 -29.75 4.40
N LYS A 516 27.09 -28.49 4.48
CA LYS A 516 28.12 -27.98 5.42
C LYS A 516 27.56 -27.17 6.58
N ILE A 517 26.29 -27.30 6.87
CA ILE A 517 25.62 -26.47 7.89
C ILE A 517 26.29 -26.52 9.25
N ASN A 518 26.76 -27.70 9.68
CA ASN A 518 27.43 -27.85 10.98
C ASN A 518 28.78 -27.13 11.03
N ASP A 519 29.51 -27.10 9.91
CA ASP A 519 30.78 -26.39 9.81
C ASP A 519 30.53 -24.88 9.91
N TYR A 520 29.53 -24.38 9.17
CA TYR A 520 29.15 -22.97 9.26
C TYR A 520 28.72 -22.57 10.67
N ILE A 521 27.86 -23.36 11.32
CA ILE A 521 27.41 -23.07 12.70
C ILE A 521 28.60 -23.03 13.65
N THR A 522 29.56 -23.95 13.52
CA THR A 522 30.77 -23.98 14.37
C THR A 522 31.59 -22.71 14.17
N THR A 523 31.81 -22.28 12.94
CA THR A 523 32.57 -21.08 12.63
C THR A 523 31.87 -19.83 13.18
N VAL A 524 30.59 -19.63 12.91
CA VAL A 524 29.90 -18.39 13.31
C VAL A 524 29.57 -18.33 14.80
N ARG A 525 29.52 -19.44 15.51
CA ARG A 525 29.27 -19.47 16.96
C ARG A 525 30.27 -18.67 17.74
N HIS A 526 31.55 -18.85 17.41
CA HIS A 526 32.63 -18.09 18.07
C HIS A 526 32.54 -16.61 17.75
N LEU A 527 32.22 -16.29 16.50
CA LEU A 527 32.03 -14.90 16.05
C LEU A 527 30.89 -14.23 16.82
N LEU A 528 29.72 -14.86 16.90
CA LEU A 528 28.55 -14.29 17.57
C LEU A 528 28.72 -14.16 19.09
N SER A 529 29.55 -14.99 19.71
CA SER A 529 29.79 -14.90 21.15
C SER A 529 30.51 -13.60 21.57
N LYS A 530 31.10 -12.89 20.61
CA LYS A 530 31.84 -11.63 20.81
C LYS A 530 31.31 -10.47 19.99
N ALA A 531 30.33 -10.71 19.11
CA ALA A 531 29.83 -9.69 18.17
C ALA A 531 28.97 -8.63 18.88
N GLU A 532 29.11 -7.38 18.45
CA GLU A 532 28.26 -6.26 18.85
C GLU A 532 26.92 -6.34 18.07
N ILE A 533 25.95 -7.10 18.61
CA ILE A 533 24.73 -7.50 17.95
C ILE A 533 23.85 -6.30 17.56
N ASP A 534 23.60 -5.39 18.49
CA ASP A 534 22.70 -4.23 18.28
C ASP A 534 23.29 -3.15 17.37
N LYS A 535 24.62 -3.11 17.24
CA LYS A 535 25.32 -2.18 16.36
C LYS A 535 25.41 -2.69 14.91
N ASN A 536 25.22 -3.99 14.71
CA ASN A 536 25.27 -4.62 13.40
C ASN A 536 23.86 -4.84 12.84
N LYS A 537 23.47 -4.07 11.82
CA LYS A 537 22.16 -4.17 11.17
C LYS A 537 21.84 -5.54 10.56
N LYS A 538 22.83 -6.42 10.41
CA LYS A 538 22.65 -7.79 9.93
C LYS A 538 22.38 -8.77 11.06
N LEU A 539 22.60 -8.39 12.32
CA LEU A 539 22.49 -9.25 13.50
C LEU A 539 21.42 -8.77 14.50
N ASP A 540 20.95 -7.54 14.39
CA ASP A 540 20.02 -6.91 15.34
C ASP A 540 18.61 -7.57 15.38
N PHE A 541 18.34 -8.55 14.51
CA PHE A 541 17.15 -9.38 14.56
C PHE A 541 17.25 -10.57 15.52
N LEU A 542 18.45 -10.95 15.96
CA LEU A 542 18.69 -12.16 16.77
C LEU A 542 17.95 -12.16 18.12
N PRO A 543 17.87 -11.05 18.89
CA PRO A 543 17.05 -11.02 20.09
C PRO A 543 15.56 -11.28 19.80
N LEU A 544 15.03 -10.75 18.70
CA LEU A 544 13.65 -10.99 18.27
C LEU A 544 13.43 -12.44 17.89
N MET A 545 14.37 -13.03 17.15
CA MET A 545 14.34 -14.44 16.76
C MET A 545 14.34 -15.34 17.99
N TYR A 546 15.21 -15.09 18.96
CA TYR A 546 15.24 -15.82 20.22
C TYR A 546 13.89 -15.75 20.96
N SER A 547 13.33 -14.56 21.09
CA SER A 547 12.04 -14.35 21.77
C SER A 547 10.94 -15.22 21.20
N TYR A 548 10.87 -15.40 19.88
CA TYR A 548 9.86 -16.22 19.23
C TYR A 548 10.16 -17.72 19.27
N ILE A 549 11.42 -18.10 19.25
CA ILE A 549 11.83 -19.52 19.31
C ILE A 549 11.66 -20.09 20.71
N ALA A 550 12.09 -19.34 21.74
CA ALA A 550 12.15 -19.82 23.10
C ALA A 550 10.79 -19.73 23.83
N PHE A 551 9.84 -18.94 23.33
CA PHE A 551 8.57 -18.68 24.00
C PHE A 551 7.40 -18.98 23.05
N GLU A 552 6.88 -20.20 23.16
CA GLU A 552 5.71 -20.64 22.37
C GLU A 552 4.52 -19.69 22.57
N ASN A 553 3.76 -19.43 21.51
CA ASN A 553 2.59 -18.53 21.51
C ASN A 553 2.92 -17.07 21.90
N GLN A 554 4.16 -16.65 21.80
CA GLN A 554 4.54 -15.24 21.95
C GLN A 554 3.81 -14.38 20.89
N SER A 555 3.09 -13.33 21.33
CA SER A 555 2.46 -12.38 20.41
C SER A 555 3.49 -11.60 19.59
N ILE A 556 3.07 -11.13 18.40
CA ILE A 556 3.90 -10.28 17.55
C ILE A 556 4.23 -8.96 18.26
N ILE A 557 5.48 -8.54 18.17
CA ILE A 557 5.97 -7.29 18.76
C ILE A 557 5.96 -6.21 17.67
N ASP A 558 4.87 -5.48 17.53
CA ASP A 558 4.68 -4.50 16.44
C ASP A 558 5.74 -3.39 16.41
N ASN A 559 6.13 -2.89 17.59
CA ASN A 559 7.12 -1.83 17.73
C ASN A 559 8.38 -2.40 18.40
N TYR A 560 9.04 -3.32 17.72
CA TYR A 560 10.24 -3.97 18.19
C TYR A 560 11.37 -2.98 18.47
N SER A 561 11.97 -3.09 19.65
CA SER A 561 13.22 -2.44 20.01
C SER A 561 14.06 -3.36 20.89
N ILE A 562 15.37 -3.11 20.90
CA ILE A 562 16.33 -3.87 21.69
C ILE A 562 16.55 -3.17 23.03
N GLU A 563 16.23 -3.86 24.11
CA GLU A 563 16.54 -3.45 25.49
C GLU A 563 17.89 -4.00 25.93
N HIS A 564 18.69 -3.13 26.53
CA HIS A 564 20.01 -3.49 27.15
C HIS A 564 19.81 -3.73 28.63
N ILE A 565 19.83 -4.97 29.09
CA ILE A 565 19.62 -5.33 30.51
C ILE A 565 20.71 -4.73 31.36
N PHE A 566 21.98 -4.95 31.00
CA PHE A 566 23.15 -4.22 31.52
C PHE A 566 23.20 -2.84 30.86
N PRO A 567 23.24 -1.74 31.64
CA PRO A 567 23.04 -0.39 31.11
C PRO A 567 24.12 0.02 30.10
N GLN A 568 23.73 0.65 29.00
CA GLN A 568 24.66 1.20 28.01
C GLN A 568 25.60 2.24 28.63
N GLN A 569 25.09 3.05 29.57
CA GLN A 569 25.91 4.05 30.32
C GLN A 569 26.25 3.53 31.71
N TRP A 570 26.74 2.30 31.81
CA TRP A 570 27.06 1.65 33.08
C TRP A 570 28.03 2.46 33.93
N LYS A 571 28.92 3.26 33.30
CA LYS A 571 29.86 4.17 33.97
C LYS A 571 29.19 5.26 34.81
N ASN A 572 27.91 5.57 34.50
CA ASN A 572 27.11 6.56 35.21
C ASN A 572 26.27 5.94 36.33
N THR A 573 26.37 4.63 36.56
CA THR A 573 25.64 3.94 37.61
C THR A 573 26.41 3.87 38.92
N ASN A 574 25.71 3.64 40.03
CA ASN A 574 26.34 3.42 41.34
C ASN A 574 27.03 2.04 41.45
N LEU A 575 26.94 1.19 40.42
CA LEU A 575 27.47 -0.17 40.40
C LEU A 575 28.81 -0.33 39.66
N VAL A 576 29.43 0.76 39.21
CA VAL A 576 30.71 0.75 38.45
C VAL A 576 31.79 -0.14 39.12
N LYS A 577 32.04 0.06 40.43
CA LYS A 577 33.03 -0.71 41.15
C LYS A 577 32.70 -2.21 41.22
N SER A 578 31.43 -2.58 41.24
CA SER A 578 31.00 -3.97 41.25
C SER A 578 31.28 -4.63 39.92
N TYR A 579 30.96 -3.98 38.83
CA TYR A 579 31.23 -4.48 37.47
C TYR A 579 32.72 -4.57 37.15
N GLU A 580 33.51 -3.58 37.56
CA GLU A 580 34.97 -3.63 37.41
C GLU A 580 35.62 -4.77 38.20
N ARG A 581 35.12 -5.06 39.42
CA ARG A 581 35.61 -6.17 40.25
C ARG A 581 35.25 -7.51 39.60
N GLU A 582 34.01 -7.67 39.12
CA GLU A 582 33.57 -8.88 38.44
C GLU A 582 34.41 -9.12 37.18
N PHE A 583 34.58 -8.09 36.34
CA PHE A 583 35.39 -8.16 35.12
C PHE A 583 36.84 -8.63 35.41
N LYS A 584 37.49 -8.10 36.46
CA LYS A 584 38.81 -8.50 36.85
C LYS A 584 38.87 -9.95 37.39
N GLY A 585 37.76 -10.46 37.93
CA GLY A 585 37.64 -11.81 38.43
C GLY A 585 37.47 -12.87 37.34
N ILE A 586 37.08 -12.49 36.13
CA ILE A 586 36.95 -13.42 35.01
C ILE A 586 38.34 -13.73 34.42
N PRO A 587 38.68 -15.01 34.18
CA PRO A 587 39.95 -15.38 33.55
C PRO A 587 40.12 -14.70 32.19
N LYS A 588 41.34 -14.33 31.83
CA LYS A 588 41.63 -13.64 30.56
C LYS A 588 41.21 -14.43 29.33
N SER A 589 41.23 -15.76 29.37
CA SER A 589 40.78 -16.64 28.31
C SER A 589 39.27 -16.54 28.07
N ASP A 590 38.52 -16.14 29.07
CA ASP A 590 37.04 -16.25 29.09
C ASP A 590 36.33 -14.90 29.08
N ARG A 591 37.04 -13.80 29.13
CA ARG A 591 36.47 -12.46 29.17
C ARG A 591 36.62 -11.74 27.81
N LEU A 592 35.74 -10.79 27.57
CA LEU A 592 35.88 -9.85 26.46
C LEU A 592 37.00 -8.83 26.76
N ASP A 593 37.45 -8.08 25.78
CA ASP A 593 38.57 -7.16 25.90
C ASP A 593 38.26 -6.00 26.86
N SER A 594 37.03 -5.53 26.89
CA SER A 594 36.55 -4.45 27.75
C SER A 594 35.16 -4.72 28.35
N LEU A 595 34.77 -3.96 29.39
CA LEU A 595 33.42 -3.96 29.93
C LEU A 595 32.39 -3.39 28.93
N ASP A 596 32.83 -2.47 28.09
CA ASP A 596 31.95 -1.87 27.08
C ASP A 596 31.47 -2.91 26.04
N ASP A 597 32.26 -3.96 25.79
CA ASP A 597 31.89 -5.04 24.85
C ASP A 597 30.71 -5.88 25.37
N TYR A 598 30.54 -5.98 26.72
CA TYR A 598 29.38 -6.70 27.30
C TYR A 598 28.04 -6.00 27.08
N VAL A 599 28.06 -4.71 26.71
CA VAL A 599 26.83 -3.94 26.46
C VAL A 599 26.06 -4.51 25.29
N SER A 600 26.75 -4.87 24.21
CA SER A 600 26.16 -5.15 22.89
C SER A 600 26.12 -6.64 22.54
N ILE A 601 26.57 -7.55 23.41
CA ILE A 601 26.51 -8.99 23.13
C ILE A 601 25.10 -9.55 23.36
N LEU A 602 24.78 -10.65 22.68
CA LEU A 602 23.45 -11.22 22.60
C LEU A 602 22.77 -11.43 23.96
N GLY A 603 23.49 -11.98 24.96
CA GLY A 603 22.93 -12.26 26.28
C GLY A 603 22.55 -11.04 27.10
N ASN A 604 23.01 -9.87 26.73
CA ASN A 604 22.61 -8.60 27.35
C ASN A 604 21.34 -8.00 26.68
N LEU A 605 20.93 -8.50 25.53
CA LEU A 605 19.90 -7.91 24.73
C LEU A 605 18.57 -8.66 24.90
N MET A 606 17.47 -7.94 24.98
CA MET A 606 16.13 -8.49 25.12
C MET A 606 15.16 -7.79 24.17
N SER A 607 14.25 -8.55 23.58
CA SER A 607 13.17 -8.01 22.75
C SER A 607 12.13 -7.30 23.58
N MET A 608 11.76 -6.08 23.19
CA MET A 608 10.79 -5.30 23.95
C MET A 608 10.00 -4.34 23.06
N ASP A 609 8.78 -3.97 23.48
CA ASP A 609 8.05 -2.85 22.88
C ASP A 609 8.83 -1.53 23.12
N GLU A 610 8.94 -0.70 22.08
CA GLU A 610 9.71 0.54 22.10
C GLU A 610 9.31 1.49 23.25
N LYS A 611 8.02 1.52 23.64
CA LYS A 611 7.54 2.39 24.72
C LYS A 611 8.02 1.92 26.08
N ILE A 612 8.03 0.59 26.29
CA ILE A 612 8.53 0.00 27.54
C ILE A 612 10.03 0.23 27.62
N ASN A 613 10.76 -0.05 26.55
CA ASN A 613 12.21 0.17 26.49
C ASN A 613 12.57 1.64 26.79
N LYS A 614 11.89 2.60 26.16
CA LYS A 614 12.08 4.03 26.45
C LYS A 614 11.80 4.40 27.91
N SER A 615 10.89 3.71 28.58
CA SER A 615 10.61 3.94 30.01
C SER A 615 11.72 3.44 30.93
N ALA A 616 12.40 2.36 30.53
CA ALA A 616 13.45 1.71 31.29
C ALA A 616 14.71 2.54 31.36
N GLN A 617 15.05 3.28 30.32
CA GLN A 617 16.27 4.12 30.24
C GLN A 617 17.57 3.37 30.60
N ASN A 618 18.62 4.10 31.02
CA ASN A 618 19.90 3.53 31.44
C ASN A 618 19.95 3.17 32.94
N CYS A 619 18.82 2.67 33.47
CA CYS A 619 18.75 2.27 34.87
C CYS A 619 19.44 0.92 35.13
N VAL A 620 19.75 0.61 36.41
CA VAL A 620 20.18 -0.71 36.84
C VAL A 620 19.03 -1.69 36.85
N LEU A 621 19.30 -3.01 36.85
CA LEU A 621 18.30 -4.05 36.69
C LEU A 621 17.07 -3.89 37.60
N ARG A 622 17.29 -3.65 38.90
CA ARG A 622 16.19 -3.49 39.88
C ARG A 622 15.20 -2.38 39.48
N GLU A 623 15.72 -1.23 39.07
CA GLU A 623 14.90 -0.09 38.63
C GLU A 623 14.21 -0.38 37.31
N LYS A 624 14.90 -1.05 36.39
CA LYS A 624 14.30 -1.49 35.10
C LYS A 624 13.11 -2.39 35.33
N ILE A 625 13.26 -3.42 36.19
CA ILE A 625 12.15 -4.34 36.49
C ILE A 625 10.93 -3.61 37.08
N GLN A 626 11.15 -2.63 37.96
CA GLN A 626 10.05 -1.80 38.47
C GLN A 626 9.32 -1.04 37.34
N ARG A 627 10.07 -0.49 36.40
CA ARG A 627 9.51 0.23 35.25
C ARG A 627 8.80 -0.70 34.26
N TYR A 628 9.33 -1.90 34.01
CA TYR A 628 8.64 -2.91 33.21
C TYR A 628 7.29 -3.27 33.80
N ASN A 629 7.21 -3.47 35.11
CA ASN A 629 5.97 -3.81 35.81
C ASN A 629 4.86 -2.74 35.70
N CYS A 630 5.22 -1.48 35.39
CA CYS A 630 4.23 -0.43 35.11
C CYS A 630 3.49 -0.62 33.76
N HIS A 631 3.93 -1.55 32.92
CA HIS A 631 3.42 -1.80 31.57
C HIS A 631 3.01 -3.27 31.35
N ASN A 632 2.46 -3.92 32.37
CA ASN A 632 2.18 -5.37 32.38
C ASN A 632 1.33 -5.89 31.21
N ASP A 633 0.44 -5.06 30.68
CA ASP A 633 -0.42 -5.36 29.55
C ASP A 633 0.33 -5.54 28.23
N LYS A 634 1.54 -4.97 28.12
CA LYS A 634 2.35 -4.98 26.89
C LYS A 634 3.61 -5.83 26.96
N LEU A 635 3.86 -6.46 28.13
CA LEU A 635 5.01 -7.32 28.28
C LEU A 635 4.84 -8.61 27.47
N THR A 636 5.89 -8.97 26.75
CA THR A 636 5.99 -10.26 26.07
C THR A 636 6.12 -11.41 27.06
N LEU A 637 5.94 -12.65 26.60
CA LEU A 637 6.19 -13.84 27.45
C LEU A 637 7.65 -13.88 27.93
N GLU A 638 8.61 -13.58 27.04
CA GLU A 638 10.02 -13.44 27.41
C GLU A 638 10.24 -12.42 28.53
N ASN A 639 9.62 -11.23 28.39
CA ASN A 639 9.79 -10.17 29.38
C ASN A 639 9.21 -10.56 30.75
N ARG A 640 8.03 -11.21 30.77
CA ARG A 640 7.38 -11.68 32.01
C ARG A 640 8.21 -12.76 32.70
N GLU A 641 8.71 -13.73 31.93
CA GLU A 641 9.58 -14.78 32.49
C GLU A 641 10.89 -14.22 32.98
N PHE A 642 11.52 -13.31 32.23
CA PHE A 642 12.70 -12.61 32.66
C PHE A 642 12.50 -11.88 34.00
N ILE A 643 11.41 -11.14 34.14
CA ILE A 643 11.05 -10.42 35.37
C ILE A 643 10.85 -11.40 36.54
N ASN A 644 10.12 -12.48 36.32
CA ASN A 644 9.85 -13.49 37.36
C ASN A 644 11.13 -14.15 37.86
N ASN A 645 12.05 -14.49 36.96
CA ASN A 645 13.28 -15.18 37.29
C ASN A 645 14.34 -14.25 37.93
N ASN A 646 14.27 -12.94 37.62
CA ASN A 646 15.30 -11.99 38.06
C ASN A 646 14.78 -10.86 38.97
N GLY A 647 13.53 -10.87 39.36
CA GLY A 647 12.87 -9.80 40.14
C GLY A 647 13.50 -9.52 41.50
N LYS A 648 14.28 -10.47 42.03
CA LYS A 648 15.04 -10.32 43.32
C LYS A 648 16.49 -9.90 43.14
N LYS A 649 17.00 -9.81 41.91
CA LYS A 649 18.37 -9.42 41.63
C LYS A 649 18.50 -7.90 41.61
N ASP A 650 19.58 -7.38 42.18
CA ASP A 650 19.89 -5.96 42.14
C ASP A 650 20.67 -5.58 40.86
N ILE A 651 21.48 -6.52 40.37
CA ILE A 651 22.34 -6.31 39.19
C ILE A 651 22.18 -7.44 38.17
N TRP A 652 22.43 -7.13 36.93
CA TRP A 652 22.65 -8.08 35.85
C TRP A 652 24.15 -8.29 35.71
N SER A 653 24.63 -9.45 36.16
CA SER A 653 26.09 -9.71 36.24
C SER A 653 26.65 -10.08 34.86
N LEU A 654 27.95 -9.95 34.69
CA LEU A 654 28.66 -10.38 33.47
C LEU A 654 28.56 -11.90 33.28
N GLN A 655 28.44 -12.67 34.36
CA GLN A 655 28.20 -14.10 34.32
C GLN A 655 26.78 -14.42 33.84
N ASP A 656 25.77 -13.65 34.27
CA ASP A 656 24.38 -13.78 33.76
C ASP A 656 24.36 -13.53 32.27
N ILE A 657 25.03 -12.48 31.81
CA ILE A 657 25.13 -12.12 30.39
C ILE A 657 25.70 -13.30 29.56
N ARG A 658 26.84 -13.85 30.00
CA ARG A 658 27.50 -14.96 29.31
C ARG A 658 26.60 -16.20 29.26
N LYS A 659 26.05 -16.62 30.40
CA LYS A 659 25.15 -17.77 30.48
C LYS A 659 23.92 -17.63 29.56
N ARG A 660 23.30 -16.43 29.54
CA ARG A 660 22.19 -16.18 28.68
C ARG A 660 22.61 -16.16 27.22
N SER A 661 23.76 -15.60 26.85
CA SER A 661 24.31 -15.68 25.49
C SER A 661 24.43 -17.13 24.99
N GLU A 662 25.00 -18.02 25.82
CA GLU A 662 25.15 -19.43 25.45
C GLU A 662 23.80 -20.11 25.22
N THR A 663 22.81 -19.86 26.09
CA THR A 663 21.45 -20.38 25.91
C THR A 663 20.84 -19.88 24.63
N MET A 664 20.84 -18.57 24.38
CA MET A 664 20.27 -17.96 23.19
C MET A 664 20.93 -18.49 21.91
N LEU A 665 22.24 -18.62 21.88
CA LEU A 665 22.98 -19.16 20.73
C LEU A 665 22.64 -20.64 20.48
N ASN A 666 22.49 -21.45 21.53
CA ASN A 666 22.08 -22.85 21.39
C ASN A 666 20.70 -22.94 20.75
N ASP A 667 19.72 -22.24 21.29
CA ASP A 667 18.33 -22.28 20.81
C ASP A 667 18.23 -21.78 19.36
N ILE A 668 18.92 -20.67 19.03
CA ILE A 668 18.95 -20.13 17.66
C ILE A 668 19.59 -21.13 16.68
N PHE A 669 20.73 -21.72 17.02
CA PHE A 669 21.39 -22.66 16.13
C PHE A 669 20.67 -23.99 16.01
N ASP A 670 20.02 -24.47 17.08
CA ASP A 670 19.18 -25.67 17.02
C ASP A 670 17.94 -25.43 16.14
N TYR A 671 17.32 -24.26 16.21
CA TYR A 671 16.26 -23.87 15.31
C TYR A 671 16.74 -23.81 13.86
N ILE A 672 17.88 -23.17 13.58
CA ILE A 672 18.44 -23.07 12.22
C ILE A 672 18.75 -24.47 11.69
N ARG A 673 19.37 -25.35 12.50
CA ARG A 673 19.72 -26.71 12.12
C ARG A 673 18.46 -27.52 11.81
N SER A 674 17.45 -27.49 12.68
CA SER A 674 16.18 -28.20 12.46
C SER A 674 15.45 -27.68 11.23
N GLY A 675 15.34 -26.36 11.05
CA GLY A 675 14.68 -25.78 9.90
C GLY A 675 15.30 -26.17 8.56
N ILE A 676 16.63 -26.24 8.49
CA ILE A 676 17.32 -26.67 7.28
C ILE A 676 17.23 -28.20 7.11
N SER A 677 17.29 -29.00 8.20
CA SER A 677 17.23 -30.47 8.14
C SER A 677 15.86 -30.99 7.77
N GLU A 678 14.80 -30.35 8.26
CA GLU A 678 13.41 -30.68 7.90
C GLU A 678 13.15 -30.44 6.42
N GLY A 679 13.95 -29.57 5.81
CA GLY A 679 13.93 -29.29 4.38
C GLY A 679 12.67 -28.53 3.95
N ILE A 680 12.66 -28.21 2.67
CA ILE A 680 11.46 -27.72 2.00
C ILE A 680 10.58 -28.95 1.77
N GLY A 681 9.51 -29.13 2.51
CA GLY A 681 8.59 -30.25 2.31
C GLY A 681 8.23 -30.38 0.82
N LYS A 682 8.78 -31.45 0.17
CA LYS A 682 8.51 -31.78 -1.23
C LYS A 682 7.11 -32.32 -1.40
#